data_ccf756001473e62c7f6c12c4d689dfa7
#
_entry.id   ccf756001473e62c7f6c12c4d689dfa7
#
_cell.length_a   1.000
_cell.length_b   1.000
_cell.length_c   1.000
_cell.angle_alpha   90.00
_cell.angle_beta   90.00
_cell.angle_gamma   90.00
#
_symmetry.space_group_name_H-M   'P 1'
#
loop_
_entity.id
_entity.type
_entity.pdbx_description
1 polymer ?
#
loop_
_entity_poly.entity_id
_entity_poly.type
_entity_poly.pdbx_seq_one_letter_code
_entity_poly.pdbx_strand_id
1 'polypeptide(L)'
;MEKHAKVVVIGGGVVGCSILYHLSKFGLKDCILLERNELTSGSSWHAAGNVHVISSDPNISRMMAYTIGLYNEIEKESGHSVGFKPSGGFYLASNEVWADYLKRERSKARYMGLDQEFISLDEVKRKHPLIDPSRYLLALWDPIDGEVDPSGVTYAFAKAAKVYGGKYYTHTVVKDTKQKEDGTWDVITDKGNLNAEIVINAGGLWAREVGQLAGLNLPVQPMEHHYLITEPIPEIEAMGDQRLPIGTDFEGNIYFRQEGKGMLLGTYEQKSTPWKIEGTPMNFGHELLEPKLDNIQDRLAIGFERMPALERAGIKNIVNGPFTFGPDGSPLIGPVPGMKNYWVAVGVMAGFCQGGGVGKCIAEWIIDGEPSIDVWAMDVARFGDYASPQYGTIKSSENYERRFIMTFPNETLPKGRKQKTTALYDRFINQGAVMGDSFGLENVLWFANNKEDAYEEPTIKRSRSHNYVSKEVINVRENVGIIEVANFSKHEFKGPDARKFLDFIMAGRLPKPGRISLSPMLSYRGKLCGDLTIACLDENEFIVFGSGAAQEMHRRWFESHLGKFNVNYNNRSDEFHGLSIAGPNSRKVLEKIVREDISNEKFKFRDSRRMFVGGVPAIVNRISFTGELGYEIYVAPHYQIKLYEELIQAGKEFTIKPFGGRALMSMRLEKNWGAWTLDYRPDFTAKETGLDTFINWNKDFIGKENAQKDNSTNKIVPLIVETNEIDVTNNEAVVNGIESIGYVTSGGFAHYVNKSVAFTFLDQNKINYDNKIQIEINGDLFNCSLIKDSLYDPTGQKMRS
;
A
#
# COMPACT_ATOMS: atom_id res chain seq x y z
N MET A 1 -18.69 24.62 25.21
CA MET A 1 -17.60 23.98 24.44
C MET A 1 -16.31 24.77 24.70
N GLU A 2 -15.18 24.12 24.78
CA GLU A 2 -13.88 24.73 24.97
C GLU A 2 -13.52 25.65 23.80
N LYS A 3 -12.68 26.68 24.07
CA LYS A 3 -12.18 27.59 23.03
C LYS A 3 -10.90 27.09 22.34
N HIS A 4 -10.25 26.07 22.91
CA HIS A 4 -9.01 25.50 22.41
C HIS A 4 -9.03 23.97 22.60
N ALA A 5 -8.42 23.27 21.66
CA ALA A 5 -8.13 21.85 21.74
C ALA A 5 -6.77 21.54 21.10
N LYS A 6 -6.06 20.54 21.62
CA LYS A 6 -4.83 20.06 20.99
C LYS A 6 -5.18 19.28 19.73
N VAL A 7 -6.19 18.40 19.80
CA VAL A 7 -6.68 17.64 18.66
C VAL A 7 -8.19 17.75 18.58
N VAL A 8 -8.70 18.06 17.39
CA VAL A 8 -10.12 17.98 17.06
C VAL A 8 -10.34 16.87 16.04
N VAL A 9 -11.16 15.87 16.43
CA VAL A 9 -11.60 14.79 15.54
C VAL A 9 -13.00 15.14 15.04
N ILE A 10 -13.21 15.16 13.72
CA ILE A 10 -14.51 15.46 13.09
C ILE A 10 -15.12 14.14 12.60
N GLY A 11 -16.20 13.70 13.26
CA GLY A 11 -16.97 12.50 12.97
C GLY A 11 -17.01 11.49 14.11
N GLY A 12 -18.23 11.11 14.53
CA GLY A 12 -18.54 10.22 15.66
C GLY A 12 -18.85 8.77 15.26
N GLY A 13 -18.30 8.31 14.15
CA GLY A 13 -18.31 6.89 13.77
C GLY A 13 -17.25 6.09 14.52
N VAL A 14 -17.19 4.77 14.25
CA VAL A 14 -16.24 3.84 14.92
C VAL A 14 -14.78 4.31 14.82
N VAL A 15 -14.37 4.86 13.68
CA VAL A 15 -13.00 5.33 13.45
C VAL A 15 -12.68 6.56 14.30
N GLY A 16 -13.54 7.60 14.28
CA GLY A 16 -13.32 8.81 15.07
C GLY A 16 -13.35 8.55 16.57
N CYS A 17 -14.28 7.69 17.06
CA CYS A 17 -14.34 7.27 18.47
C CYS A 17 -13.08 6.48 18.87
N SER A 18 -12.57 5.62 17.99
CA SER A 18 -11.32 4.89 18.23
C SER A 18 -10.10 5.81 18.28
N ILE A 19 -10.02 6.81 17.39
CA ILE A 19 -8.94 7.81 17.42
C ILE A 19 -8.97 8.57 18.76
N LEU A 20 -10.13 9.07 19.16
CA LEU A 20 -10.29 9.77 20.45
C LEU A 20 -9.85 8.89 21.62
N TYR A 21 -10.25 7.62 21.62
CA TYR A 21 -9.87 6.65 22.65
C TYR A 21 -8.35 6.48 22.74
N HIS A 22 -7.68 6.20 21.60
CA HIS A 22 -6.24 5.94 21.61
C HIS A 22 -5.43 7.18 21.98
N LEU A 23 -5.79 8.36 21.45
CA LEU A 23 -5.14 9.62 21.83
C LEU A 23 -5.23 9.84 23.36
N SER A 24 -6.41 9.67 23.92
CA SER A 24 -6.64 9.87 25.35
C SER A 24 -5.95 8.80 26.20
N LYS A 25 -6.04 7.52 25.82
CA LYS A 25 -5.37 6.39 26.49
C LYS A 25 -3.85 6.53 26.48
N PHE A 26 -3.27 7.03 25.43
CA PHE A 26 -1.82 7.29 25.31
C PHE A 26 -1.38 8.60 25.98
N GLY A 27 -2.29 9.26 26.71
CA GLY A 27 -1.99 10.39 27.58
C GLY A 27 -2.04 11.77 26.93
N LEU A 28 -2.50 11.87 25.66
CA LEU A 28 -2.69 13.16 25.03
C LEU A 28 -3.96 13.83 25.61
N LYS A 29 -3.77 14.98 26.23
CA LYS A 29 -4.86 15.75 26.82
C LYS A 29 -5.47 16.71 25.81
N ASP A 30 -6.66 17.24 26.14
CA ASP A 30 -7.37 18.25 25.35
C ASP A 30 -7.73 17.78 23.94
N CYS A 31 -8.11 16.48 23.82
CA CYS A 31 -8.66 15.89 22.63
C CYS A 31 -10.19 15.97 22.64
N ILE A 32 -10.76 16.47 21.53
CA ILE A 32 -12.20 16.69 21.38
C ILE A 32 -12.67 16.03 20.09
N LEU A 33 -13.79 15.31 20.17
CA LEU A 33 -14.50 14.81 18.99
C LEU A 33 -15.80 15.59 18.81
N LEU A 34 -16.06 16.01 17.58
CA LEU A 34 -17.27 16.71 17.16
C LEU A 34 -18.09 15.81 16.24
N GLU A 35 -19.35 15.56 16.63
CA GLU A 35 -20.32 14.80 15.82
C GLU A 35 -21.56 15.68 15.58
N ARG A 36 -21.97 15.74 14.32
CA ARG A 36 -23.11 16.59 13.90
C ARG A 36 -24.47 16.08 14.37
N ASN A 37 -24.61 14.75 14.51
CA ASN A 37 -25.82 14.07 15.00
C ASN A 37 -25.51 13.28 16.28
N GLU A 38 -26.08 12.08 16.42
CA GLU A 38 -25.68 11.10 17.42
C GLU A 38 -24.47 10.30 16.94
N LEU A 39 -23.72 9.71 17.87
CA LEU A 39 -22.68 8.75 17.49
C LEU A 39 -23.29 7.66 16.61
N THR A 40 -22.50 7.10 15.71
CA THR A 40 -22.89 6.06 14.75
C THR A 40 -23.74 6.48 13.57
N SER A 41 -24.27 7.68 13.50
CA SER A 41 -25.28 8.15 12.51
C SER A 41 -24.94 7.96 11.03
N GLY A 42 -23.66 7.74 10.69
CA GLY A 42 -23.24 7.38 9.33
C GLY A 42 -23.37 5.90 9.04
N SER A 43 -22.29 5.27 8.54
CA SER A 43 -22.28 3.84 8.18
C SER A 43 -22.15 2.89 9.37
N SER A 44 -21.76 3.38 10.55
CA SER A 44 -21.42 2.51 11.68
C SER A 44 -22.63 1.72 12.19
N TRP A 45 -23.82 2.31 12.29
CA TRP A 45 -24.99 1.66 12.90
C TRP A 45 -25.59 0.52 12.06
N HIS A 46 -25.44 0.56 10.72
CA HIS A 46 -26.01 -0.45 9.82
C HIS A 46 -24.95 -1.42 9.26
N ALA A 47 -23.74 -1.44 9.82
CA ALA A 47 -22.72 -2.37 9.40
C ALA A 47 -23.10 -3.82 9.75
N ALA A 48 -22.66 -4.79 8.92
CA ALA A 48 -22.95 -6.21 9.12
C ALA A 48 -22.35 -6.79 10.41
N GLY A 49 -21.29 -6.19 10.93
CA GLY A 49 -20.69 -6.58 12.21
C GLY A 49 -19.77 -7.79 12.15
N ASN A 50 -19.46 -8.36 10.98
CA ASN A 50 -18.44 -9.39 10.84
C ASN A 50 -17.05 -8.80 11.14
N VAL A 51 -16.24 -9.53 11.90
CA VAL A 51 -14.83 -9.17 12.15
C VAL A 51 -13.91 -10.32 11.78
N HIS A 52 -12.86 -10.01 11.03
CA HIS A 52 -11.93 -10.98 10.45
C HIS A 52 -10.53 -10.39 10.27
N VAL A 53 -9.51 -11.26 10.10
CA VAL A 53 -8.11 -10.85 9.98
C VAL A 53 -7.51 -11.05 8.59
N ILE A 54 -8.21 -11.74 7.68
CA ILE A 54 -7.69 -12.00 6.34
C ILE A 54 -7.57 -10.70 5.53
N SER A 55 -6.40 -10.43 4.98
CA SER A 55 -6.10 -9.32 4.07
C SER A 55 -4.89 -9.65 3.22
N SER A 56 -4.86 -9.20 1.97
CA SER A 56 -3.67 -9.34 1.10
C SER A 56 -2.44 -8.62 1.66
N ASP A 57 -2.62 -7.53 2.40
CA ASP A 57 -1.54 -6.80 3.06
C ASP A 57 -1.33 -7.29 4.51
N PRO A 58 -0.10 -7.71 4.89
CA PRO A 58 0.17 -8.23 6.22
C PRO A 58 0.05 -7.18 7.34
N ASN A 59 0.30 -5.90 7.06
CA ASN A 59 0.15 -4.86 8.08
C ASN A 59 -1.32 -4.53 8.32
N ILE A 60 -2.16 -4.58 7.28
CA ILE A 60 -3.62 -4.53 7.46
C ILE A 60 -4.11 -5.73 8.28
N SER A 61 -3.61 -6.95 8.02
CA SER A 61 -3.94 -8.12 8.86
C SER A 61 -3.52 -7.94 10.32
N ARG A 62 -2.32 -7.39 10.60
CA ARG A 62 -1.88 -7.06 11.98
C ARG A 62 -2.78 -6.02 12.64
N MET A 63 -3.18 -5.00 11.89
CA MET A 63 -4.12 -3.98 12.36
C MET A 63 -5.49 -4.57 12.71
N MET A 64 -6.00 -5.50 11.88
CA MET A 64 -7.25 -6.21 12.13
C MET A 64 -7.14 -7.12 13.37
N ALA A 65 -6.07 -7.89 13.49
CA ALA A 65 -5.82 -8.73 14.67
C ALA A 65 -5.75 -7.89 15.96
N TYR A 66 -5.08 -6.74 15.92
CA TYR A 66 -5.08 -5.79 17.03
C TYR A 66 -6.49 -5.31 17.37
N THR A 67 -7.29 -4.94 16.36
CA THR A 67 -8.66 -4.45 16.56
C THR A 67 -9.54 -5.50 17.24
N ILE A 68 -9.48 -6.76 16.77
CA ILE A 68 -10.26 -7.85 17.36
C ILE A 68 -9.81 -8.12 18.79
N GLY A 69 -8.50 -8.17 19.04
CA GLY A 69 -7.94 -8.35 20.39
C GLY A 69 -8.37 -7.26 21.38
N LEU A 70 -8.61 -6.04 20.87
CA LEU A 70 -8.99 -4.90 21.68
C LEU A 70 -10.44 -4.96 22.21
N TYR A 71 -11.35 -5.70 21.58
CA TYR A 71 -12.77 -5.66 21.93
C TYR A 71 -13.08 -6.04 23.38
N ASN A 72 -12.46 -7.09 23.89
CA ASN A 72 -12.64 -7.49 25.29
C ASN A 72 -12.05 -6.46 26.28
N GLU A 73 -11.02 -5.73 25.86
CA GLU A 73 -10.37 -4.70 26.67
C GLU A 73 -11.26 -3.44 26.77
N ILE A 74 -11.74 -2.92 25.63
CA ILE A 74 -12.60 -1.71 25.64
C ILE A 74 -13.95 -1.96 26.29
N GLU A 75 -14.50 -3.18 26.25
CA GLU A 75 -15.71 -3.55 27.00
C GLU A 75 -15.48 -3.37 28.49
N LYS A 76 -14.36 -3.88 29.02
CA LYS A 76 -13.99 -3.75 30.42
C LYS A 76 -13.74 -2.30 30.83
N GLU A 77 -12.98 -1.56 30.01
CA GLU A 77 -12.62 -0.17 30.29
C GLU A 77 -13.82 0.79 30.24
N SER A 78 -14.72 0.57 29.31
CA SER A 78 -15.91 1.41 29.11
C SER A 78 -17.10 1.03 29.98
N GLY A 79 -17.16 -0.21 30.48
CA GLY A 79 -18.32 -0.80 31.08
C GLY A 79 -19.52 -0.93 30.12
N HIS A 80 -19.26 -0.95 28.81
CA HIS A 80 -20.27 -1.00 27.74
C HIS A 80 -20.04 -2.21 26.83
N SER A 81 -21.09 -3.04 26.64
CA SER A 81 -20.94 -4.24 25.83
C SER A 81 -20.65 -3.91 24.37
N VAL A 82 -19.68 -4.60 23.80
CA VAL A 82 -19.33 -4.58 22.39
C VAL A 82 -20.00 -5.72 21.61
N GLY A 83 -20.68 -6.62 22.32
CA GLY A 83 -21.35 -7.77 21.72
C GLY A 83 -20.41 -8.71 20.97
N PHE A 84 -19.12 -8.75 21.33
CA PHE A 84 -18.14 -9.59 20.65
C PHE A 84 -18.39 -11.07 20.91
N LYS A 85 -18.50 -11.84 19.83
CA LYS A 85 -18.64 -13.29 19.86
C LYS A 85 -17.60 -13.92 18.94
N PRO A 86 -16.53 -14.50 19.50
CA PRO A 86 -15.48 -15.17 18.75
C PRO A 86 -15.99 -16.56 18.28
N SER A 87 -16.88 -16.57 17.29
CA SER A 87 -17.46 -17.80 16.75
C SER A 87 -16.54 -18.54 15.79
N GLY A 88 -15.41 -17.91 15.42
CA GLY A 88 -14.53 -18.34 14.33
C GLY A 88 -15.09 -17.97 12.97
N GLY A 89 -14.27 -18.12 11.94
CA GLY A 89 -14.61 -17.79 10.56
C GLY A 89 -14.13 -18.81 9.54
N PHE A 90 -14.90 -18.97 8.47
CA PHE A 90 -14.53 -19.77 7.31
C PHE A 90 -14.23 -18.88 6.11
N TYR A 91 -13.19 -19.27 5.38
CA TYR A 91 -12.91 -18.80 4.03
C TYR A 91 -13.03 -19.98 3.09
N LEU A 92 -13.97 -19.92 2.17
CA LEU A 92 -14.41 -21.06 1.38
C LEU A 92 -14.01 -20.87 -0.09
N ALA A 93 -13.33 -21.85 -0.64
CA ALA A 93 -12.93 -21.90 -2.05
C ALA A 93 -13.71 -22.97 -2.78
N SER A 94 -14.42 -22.59 -3.85
CA SER A 94 -15.21 -23.50 -4.70
C SER A 94 -14.50 -23.88 -5.99
N ASN A 95 -13.36 -23.25 -6.31
CA ASN A 95 -12.51 -23.59 -7.46
C ASN A 95 -11.01 -23.49 -7.12
N GLU A 96 -10.17 -23.96 -8.02
CA GLU A 96 -8.70 -24.03 -7.84
C GLU A 96 -8.06 -22.64 -7.63
N VAL A 97 -8.54 -21.61 -8.32
CA VAL A 97 -7.99 -20.24 -8.20
C VAL A 97 -8.14 -19.75 -6.76
N TRP A 98 -9.31 -19.95 -6.17
CA TRP A 98 -9.57 -19.57 -4.78
C TRP A 98 -8.87 -20.49 -3.78
N ALA A 99 -8.73 -21.77 -4.11
CA ALA A 99 -7.93 -22.69 -3.30
C ALA A 99 -6.47 -22.23 -3.22
N ASP A 100 -5.88 -21.84 -4.34
CA ASP A 100 -4.51 -21.28 -4.38
C ASP A 100 -4.39 -19.97 -3.62
N TYR A 101 -5.40 -19.09 -3.70
CA TYR A 101 -5.45 -17.88 -2.89
C TYR A 101 -5.43 -18.21 -1.39
N LEU A 102 -6.26 -19.12 -0.92
CA LEU A 102 -6.31 -19.51 0.50
C LEU A 102 -4.99 -20.16 0.96
N LYS A 103 -4.31 -20.92 0.11
CA LYS A 103 -2.98 -21.46 0.41
C LYS A 103 -1.94 -20.34 0.61
N ARG A 104 -1.97 -19.28 -0.20
CA ARG A 104 -1.11 -18.10 -0.03
C ARG A 104 -1.44 -17.35 1.27
N GLU A 105 -2.71 -17.14 1.58
CA GLU A 105 -3.13 -16.52 2.85
C GLU A 105 -2.66 -17.33 4.05
N ARG A 106 -2.79 -18.65 4.01
CA ARG A 106 -2.30 -19.56 5.05
C ARG A 106 -0.78 -19.50 5.22
N SER A 107 -0.02 -19.42 4.13
CA SER A 107 1.44 -19.23 4.16
C SER A 107 1.80 -17.91 4.86
N LYS A 108 1.12 -16.81 4.51
CA LYS A 108 1.30 -15.52 5.18
C LYS A 108 0.97 -15.58 6.67
N ALA A 109 -0.12 -16.23 7.05
CA ALA A 109 -0.53 -16.38 8.45
C ALA A 109 0.55 -17.07 9.31
N ARG A 110 1.32 -18.03 8.74
CA ARG A 110 2.39 -18.75 9.46
C ARG A 110 3.45 -17.81 10.03
N TYR A 111 4.00 -16.91 9.23
CA TYR A 111 5.04 -16.01 9.74
C TYR A 111 4.48 -14.88 10.61
N MET A 112 3.19 -14.60 10.51
CA MET A 112 2.50 -13.62 11.34
C MET A 112 2.10 -14.18 12.71
N GLY A 113 2.19 -15.50 12.90
CA GLY A 113 1.76 -16.16 14.14
C GLY A 113 0.23 -16.21 14.29
N LEU A 114 -0.53 -16.21 13.19
CA LEU A 114 -1.97 -16.39 13.19
C LEU A 114 -2.32 -17.88 13.07
N ASP A 115 -3.26 -18.33 13.89
CA ASP A 115 -3.67 -19.74 14.00
C ASP A 115 -4.68 -20.15 12.91
N GLN A 116 -4.40 -19.77 11.68
CA GLN A 116 -5.21 -20.18 10.54
C GLN A 116 -4.82 -21.59 10.07
N GLU A 117 -5.80 -22.44 9.86
CA GLU A 117 -5.58 -23.84 9.43
C GLU A 117 -6.61 -24.29 8.39
N PHE A 118 -6.19 -25.23 7.51
CA PHE A 118 -7.14 -25.91 6.65
C PHE A 118 -7.89 -26.97 7.44
N ILE A 119 -9.20 -27.01 7.26
CA ILE A 119 -10.08 -28.01 7.86
C ILE A 119 -10.82 -28.80 6.79
N SER A 120 -11.23 -30.00 7.13
CA SER A 120 -12.03 -30.84 6.21
C SER A 120 -13.41 -30.25 5.96
N LEU A 121 -14.00 -30.55 4.82
CA LEU A 121 -15.37 -30.13 4.50
C LEU A 121 -16.42 -30.79 5.41
N ASP A 122 -16.14 -31.97 5.95
CA ASP A 122 -16.94 -32.59 7.00
C ASP A 122 -16.91 -31.78 8.30
N GLU A 123 -15.74 -31.25 8.65
CA GLU A 123 -15.59 -30.35 9.80
C GLU A 123 -16.34 -29.03 9.60
N VAL A 124 -16.32 -28.48 8.36
CA VAL A 124 -17.14 -27.32 8.00
C VAL A 124 -18.63 -27.62 8.26
N LYS A 125 -19.12 -28.77 7.77
CA LYS A 125 -20.52 -29.20 7.96
C LYS A 125 -20.86 -29.37 9.44
N ARG A 126 -19.96 -29.91 10.22
CA ARG A 126 -20.16 -30.10 11.67
C ARG A 126 -20.25 -28.75 12.40
N LYS A 127 -19.38 -27.80 12.05
CA LYS A 127 -19.36 -26.45 12.68
C LYS A 127 -20.51 -25.56 12.19
N HIS A 128 -20.93 -25.72 10.92
CA HIS A 128 -21.98 -24.91 10.30
C HIS A 128 -22.97 -25.79 9.49
N PRO A 129 -23.97 -26.35 10.14
CA PRO A 129 -24.88 -27.36 9.52
C PRO A 129 -25.69 -26.87 8.32
N LEU A 130 -25.81 -25.56 8.09
CA LEU A 130 -26.55 -24.99 6.95
C LEU A 130 -25.76 -25.05 5.66
N ILE A 131 -24.41 -25.08 5.71
CA ILE A 131 -23.54 -25.07 4.52
C ILE A 131 -23.64 -26.42 3.81
N ASP A 132 -23.75 -26.40 2.48
CA ASP A 132 -23.57 -27.57 1.62
C ASP A 132 -22.08 -27.73 1.27
N PRO A 133 -21.38 -28.68 1.91
CA PRO A 133 -19.93 -28.83 1.71
C PRO A 133 -19.55 -29.32 0.30
N SER A 134 -20.49 -29.92 -0.44
CA SER A 134 -20.23 -30.43 -1.79
C SER A 134 -19.92 -29.33 -2.82
N ARG A 135 -20.17 -28.08 -2.46
CA ARG A 135 -19.93 -26.89 -3.29
C ARG A 135 -18.53 -26.34 -3.17
N TYR A 136 -17.67 -26.91 -2.33
CA TYR A 136 -16.36 -26.36 -2.02
C TYR A 136 -15.25 -27.40 -2.21
N LEU A 137 -14.04 -26.91 -2.50
CA LEU A 137 -12.81 -27.70 -2.63
C LEU A 137 -11.94 -27.60 -1.38
N LEU A 138 -11.94 -26.42 -0.75
CA LEU A 138 -11.03 -26.11 0.37
C LEU A 138 -11.70 -25.11 1.32
N ALA A 139 -11.41 -25.27 2.61
CA ALA A 139 -11.82 -24.35 3.66
C ALA A 139 -10.63 -23.97 4.54
N LEU A 140 -10.40 -22.67 4.70
CA LEU A 140 -9.48 -22.13 5.69
C LEU A 140 -10.28 -21.64 6.89
N TRP A 141 -9.88 -22.08 8.09
CA TRP A 141 -10.49 -21.74 9.36
C TRP A 141 -9.63 -20.71 10.11
N ASP A 142 -10.29 -19.69 10.66
CA ASP A 142 -9.67 -18.73 11.57
C ASP A 142 -10.43 -18.69 12.90
N PRO A 143 -9.79 -19.07 14.04
CA PRO A 143 -10.48 -19.15 15.33
C PRO A 143 -10.77 -17.81 16.00
N ILE A 144 -10.07 -16.72 15.61
CA ILE A 144 -10.27 -15.40 16.25
C ILE A 144 -11.32 -14.55 15.57
N ASP A 145 -11.79 -14.95 14.41
CA ASP A 145 -12.86 -14.28 13.70
C ASP A 145 -14.20 -14.36 14.45
N GLY A 146 -15.12 -13.48 14.12
CA GLY A 146 -16.42 -13.50 14.78
C GLY A 146 -17.30 -12.32 14.39
N GLU A 147 -18.15 -11.92 15.32
CA GLU A 147 -19.09 -10.81 15.14
C GLU A 147 -19.09 -9.86 16.32
N VAL A 148 -19.50 -8.62 16.07
CA VAL A 148 -19.67 -7.57 17.09
C VAL A 148 -21.02 -6.86 16.92
N ASP A 149 -21.45 -6.14 17.97
CA ASP A 149 -22.47 -5.10 17.83
C ASP A 149 -21.81 -3.78 17.36
N PRO A 150 -22.07 -3.33 16.14
CA PRO A 150 -21.47 -2.13 15.59
C PRO A 150 -21.69 -0.87 16.43
N SER A 151 -22.91 -0.66 16.91
CA SER A 151 -23.22 0.48 17.80
C SER A 151 -22.54 0.31 19.15
N GLY A 152 -22.59 -0.87 19.75
CA GLY A 152 -21.93 -1.20 21.01
C GLY A 152 -20.44 -0.89 20.98
N VAL A 153 -19.72 -1.33 19.96
CA VAL A 153 -18.27 -1.03 19.78
C VAL A 153 -18.02 0.46 19.71
N THR A 154 -18.80 1.21 18.92
CA THR A 154 -18.60 2.65 18.76
C THR A 154 -18.82 3.40 20.06
N TYR A 155 -19.88 3.09 20.79
CA TYR A 155 -20.15 3.68 22.11
C TYR A 155 -19.12 3.24 23.16
N ALA A 156 -18.62 2.01 23.11
CA ALA A 156 -17.56 1.54 23.99
C ALA A 156 -16.28 2.37 23.83
N PHE A 157 -15.81 2.60 22.58
CA PHE A 157 -14.68 3.50 22.33
C PHE A 157 -14.92 4.91 22.87
N ALA A 158 -16.08 5.51 22.62
CA ALA A 158 -16.39 6.86 23.08
C ALA A 158 -16.44 6.95 24.61
N LYS A 159 -17.00 5.93 25.29
CA LYS A 159 -17.05 5.86 26.76
C LYS A 159 -15.67 5.62 27.36
N ALA A 160 -14.89 4.69 26.79
CA ALA A 160 -13.52 4.44 27.23
C ALA A 160 -12.64 5.70 27.06
N ALA A 161 -12.81 6.44 25.96
CA ALA A 161 -12.11 7.73 25.78
C ALA A 161 -12.38 8.71 26.92
N LYS A 162 -13.62 8.79 27.41
CA LYS A 162 -13.98 9.64 28.57
C LYS A 162 -13.27 9.21 29.86
N VAL A 163 -13.06 7.91 30.05
CA VAL A 163 -12.32 7.42 31.24
C VAL A 163 -10.90 8.00 31.25
N TYR A 164 -10.28 8.19 30.08
CA TYR A 164 -8.95 8.74 29.93
C TYR A 164 -8.93 10.27 29.70
N GLY A 165 -10.08 10.95 29.81
CA GLY A 165 -10.19 12.43 29.74
C GLY A 165 -10.51 12.98 28.35
N GLY A 166 -10.75 12.13 27.36
CA GLY A 166 -11.27 12.53 26.04
C GLY A 166 -12.68 13.09 26.12
N LYS A 167 -13.02 14.07 25.28
CA LYS A 167 -14.33 14.71 25.25
C LYS A 167 -14.97 14.55 23.89
N TYR A 168 -16.29 14.36 23.84
CA TYR A 168 -17.04 14.42 22.59
C TYR A 168 -18.33 15.20 22.74
N TYR A 169 -18.71 15.88 21.66
CA TYR A 169 -19.92 16.68 21.56
C TYR A 169 -20.74 16.21 20.38
N THR A 170 -21.92 15.67 20.65
CA THR A 170 -22.95 15.35 19.65
C THR A 170 -23.75 16.60 19.29
N HIS A 171 -24.53 16.53 18.21
CA HIS A 171 -25.32 17.63 17.67
C HIS A 171 -24.51 18.91 17.50
N THR A 172 -23.26 18.79 17.04
CA THR A 172 -22.33 19.90 16.85
C THR A 172 -21.79 19.85 15.43
N VAL A 173 -22.34 20.69 14.57
CA VAL A 173 -22.02 20.73 13.14
C VAL A 173 -20.79 21.59 12.90
N VAL A 174 -19.73 21.01 12.34
CA VAL A 174 -18.60 21.78 11.81
C VAL A 174 -19.04 22.38 10.48
N LYS A 175 -18.98 23.72 10.39
CA LYS A 175 -19.40 24.50 9.22
C LYS A 175 -18.24 24.97 8.36
N ASP A 176 -17.05 25.14 8.95
CA ASP A 176 -15.86 25.61 8.26
C ASP A 176 -14.60 25.24 9.05
N THR A 177 -13.46 25.13 8.36
CA THR A 177 -12.15 24.97 8.98
C THR A 177 -11.14 25.88 8.26
N LYS A 178 -10.43 26.72 9.02
CA LYS A 178 -9.51 27.71 8.45
C LYS A 178 -8.13 27.58 9.08
N GLN A 179 -7.13 27.36 8.25
CA GLN A 179 -5.75 27.34 8.72
C GLN A 179 -5.27 28.75 9.01
N LYS A 180 -4.55 28.92 10.12
CA LYS A 180 -3.90 30.15 10.53
C LYS A 180 -2.42 30.13 10.13
N GLU A 181 -1.79 31.30 10.13
CA GLU A 181 -0.38 31.46 9.78
C GLU A 181 0.58 30.65 10.68
N ASP A 182 0.21 30.45 11.95
CA ASP A 182 0.98 29.63 12.89
C ASP A 182 0.82 28.11 12.65
N GLY A 183 -0.07 27.73 11.74
CA GLY A 183 -0.36 26.34 11.39
C GLY A 183 -1.42 25.68 12.26
N THR A 184 -2.06 26.42 13.19
CA THR A 184 -3.27 25.97 13.90
C THR A 184 -4.51 26.18 13.04
N TRP A 185 -5.65 25.69 13.49
CA TRP A 185 -6.90 25.69 12.74
C TRP A 185 -8.03 26.31 13.55
N ASP A 186 -8.77 27.25 12.98
CA ASP A 186 -10.06 27.66 13.53
C ASP A 186 -11.13 26.70 13.01
N VAL A 187 -11.73 25.93 13.92
CA VAL A 187 -12.86 25.05 13.66
C VAL A 187 -14.15 25.78 14.04
N ILE A 188 -14.95 26.10 13.02
CA ILE A 188 -16.16 26.89 13.14
C ILE A 188 -17.37 25.97 13.21
N THR A 189 -18.14 26.02 14.28
CA THR A 189 -19.32 25.18 14.49
C THR A 189 -20.60 26.01 14.69
N ASP A 190 -21.75 25.34 14.65
CA ASP A 190 -23.03 25.94 14.99
C ASP A 190 -23.19 26.29 16.49
N LYS A 191 -22.29 25.78 17.35
CA LYS A 191 -22.28 25.99 18.82
C LYS A 191 -21.09 26.81 19.29
N GLY A 192 -20.39 27.49 18.40
CA GLY A 192 -19.24 28.33 18.69
C GLY A 192 -17.96 27.83 18.01
N ASN A 193 -16.91 28.60 18.11
CA ASN A 193 -15.63 28.35 17.46
C ASN A 193 -14.59 27.87 18.45
N LEU A 194 -13.71 27.00 18.02
CA LEU A 194 -12.54 26.57 18.78
C LEU A 194 -11.29 26.59 17.90
N ASN A 195 -10.16 26.89 18.51
CA ASN A 195 -8.85 26.77 17.90
C ASN A 195 -8.30 25.34 18.16
N ALA A 196 -7.82 24.67 17.13
CA ALA A 196 -7.22 23.33 17.19
C ALA A 196 -5.77 23.38 16.72
N GLU A 197 -4.87 22.72 17.45
CA GLU A 197 -3.50 22.53 16.95
C GLU A 197 -3.50 21.54 15.80
N ILE A 198 -4.31 20.46 15.88
CA ILE A 198 -4.46 19.41 14.88
C ILE A 198 -5.94 19.17 14.60
N VAL A 199 -6.30 19.04 13.32
CA VAL A 199 -7.64 18.62 12.88
C VAL A 199 -7.54 17.26 12.19
N ILE A 200 -8.45 16.34 12.56
CA ILE A 200 -8.55 15.01 11.95
C ILE A 200 -9.92 14.85 11.31
N ASN A 201 -9.96 14.68 10.00
CA ASN A 201 -11.18 14.33 9.29
C ASN A 201 -11.41 12.81 9.40
N ALA A 202 -12.41 12.40 10.17
CA ALA A 202 -12.95 11.04 10.30
C ALA A 202 -14.42 11.01 9.87
N GLY A 203 -14.80 11.84 8.88
CA GLY A 203 -16.16 12.15 8.46
C GLY A 203 -16.93 11.03 7.76
N GLY A 204 -16.33 9.84 7.54
CA GLY A 204 -17.01 8.67 6.96
C GLY A 204 -17.71 8.99 5.64
N LEU A 205 -19.03 8.93 5.60
CA LEU A 205 -19.84 9.29 4.41
C LEU A 205 -19.64 10.73 3.96
N TRP A 206 -19.34 11.64 4.89
CA TRP A 206 -19.12 13.08 4.63
C TRP A 206 -17.64 13.45 4.59
N ALA A 207 -16.76 12.49 4.38
CA ALA A 207 -15.31 12.72 4.35
C ALA A 207 -14.91 13.78 3.31
N ARG A 208 -15.54 13.75 2.11
CA ARG A 208 -15.29 14.73 1.04
C ARG A 208 -15.72 16.13 1.45
N GLU A 209 -16.92 16.25 1.96
CA GLU A 209 -17.53 17.51 2.38
C GLU A 209 -16.72 18.16 3.53
N VAL A 210 -16.31 17.35 4.52
CA VAL A 210 -15.42 17.81 5.61
C VAL A 210 -14.03 18.20 5.06
N GLY A 211 -13.49 17.46 4.10
CA GLY A 211 -12.24 17.82 3.41
C GLY A 211 -12.34 19.14 2.67
N GLN A 212 -13.46 19.38 1.97
CA GLN A 212 -13.70 20.61 1.22
C GLN A 212 -13.75 21.86 2.11
N LEU A 213 -14.17 21.75 3.38
CA LEU A 213 -14.10 22.85 4.35
C LEU A 213 -12.66 23.34 4.55
N ALA A 214 -11.68 22.47 4.36
CA ALA A 214 -10.25 22.79 4.44
C ALA A 214 -9.61 23.00 3.04
N GLY A 215 -10.38 22.98 1.96
CA GLY A 215 -9.87 23.06 0.59
C GLY A 215 -9.27 21.75 0.05
N LEU A 216 -9.52 20.61 0.71
CA LEU A 216 -9.02 19.30 0.32
C LEU A 216 -10.06 18.50 -0.45
N ASN A 217 -9.68 18.00 -1.63
CA ASN A 217 -10.47 17.07 -2.42
C ASN A 217 -9.98 15.64 -2.15
N LEU A 218 -10.82 14.83 -1.50
CA LEU A 218 -10.50 13.43 -1.18
C LEU A 218 -11.05 12.49 -2.25
N PRO A 219 -10.27 11.53 -2.76
CA PRO A 219 -10.71 10.59 -3.80
C PRO A 219 -11.49 9.40 -3.21
N VAL A 220 -12.37 9.63 -2.25
CA VAL A 220 -13.21 8.60 -1.64
C VAL A 220 -14.64 8.68 -2.17
N GLN A 221 -15.33 7.54 -2.23
CA GLN A 221 -16.69 7.46 -2.76
C GLN A 221 -17.57 6.57 -1.88
N PRO A 222 -18.71 7.07 -1.38
CA PRO A 222 -19.73 6.22 -0.79
C PRO A 222 -20.38 5.30 -1.85
N MET A 223 -20.51 4.01 -1.50
CA MET A 223 -21.10 2.98 -2.35
C MET A 223 -22.32 2.40 -1.66
N GLU A 224 -23.38 2.09 -2.41
CA GLU A 224 -24.51 1.32 -1.89
C GLU A 224 -24.08 -0.13 -1.62
N HIS A 225 -24.60 -0.72 -0.57
CA HIS A 225 -24.27 -2.10 -0.20
C HIS A 225 -25.44 -2.80 0.44
N HIS A 226 -25.66 -4.05 0.05
CA HIS A 226 -26.83 -4.82 0.46
C HIS A 226 -26.47 -6.03 1.31
N TYR A 227 -27.34 -6.32 2.26
CA TYR A 227 -27.44 -7.63 2.89
C TYR A 227 -28.88 -7.98 3.22
N LEU A 228 -29.17 -9.28 3.20
CA LEU A 228 -30.47 -9.85 3.52
C LEU A 228 -30.42 -10.43 4.94
N ILE A 229 -31.49 -10.25 5.70
CA ILE A 229 -31.73 -10.95 6.97
C ILE A 229 -32.93 -11.87 6.80
N THR A 230 -32.78 -13.15 7.18
CA THR A 230 -33.87 -14.12 7.10
C THR A 230 -34.76 -14.08 8.33
N GLU A 231 -35.97 -14.63 8.19
CA GLU A 231 -36.77 -15.08 9.34
C GLU A 231 -36.01 -16.19 10.11
N PRO A 232 -36.47 -16.56 11.32
CA PRO A 232 -35.89 -17.67 12.08
C PRO A 232 -35.79 -18.95 11.26
N ILE A 233 -34.67 -19.67 11.41
CA ILE A 233 -34.39 -20.93 10.73
C ILE A 233 -34.47 -22.06 11.79
N PRO A 234 -35.32 -23.08 11.59
CA PRO A 234 -35.54 -24.13 12.58
C PRO A 234 -34.26 -24.83 13.03
N GLU A 235 -33.33 -25.04 12.11
CA GLU A 235 -32.04 -25.66 12.40
C GLU A 235 -31.20 -24.79 13.39
N ILE A 236 -31.27 -23.46 13.32
CA ILE A 236 -30.59 -22.55 14.24
C ILE A 236 -31.36 -22.53 15.59
N GLU A 237 -32.67 -22.53 15.56
CA GLU A 237 -33.47 -22.59 16.79
C GLU A 237 -33.14 -23.84 17.61
N ALA A 238 -32.98 -24.98 16.92
CA ALA A 238 -32.64 -26.25 17.55
C ALA A 238 -31.23 -26.29 18.19
N MET A 239 -30.32 -25.41 17.78
CA MET A 239 -28.96 -25.31 18.35
C MET A 239 -28.90 -24.60 19.71
N GLY A 240 -30.00 -24.01 20.17
CA GLY A 240 -30.04 -23.26 21.44
C GLY A 240 -29.16 -22.01 21.42
N ASP A 241 -28.18 -21.95 22.32
CA ASP A 241 -27.27 -20.80 22.47
C ASP A 241 -25.97 -20.92 21.67
N GLN A 242 -25.77 -22.05 20.94
CA GLN A 242 -24.60 -22.23 20.09
C GLN A 242 -24.64 -21.22 18.94
N ARG A 243 -23.48 -20.58 18.68
CA ARG A 243 -23.32 -19.65 17.56
C ARG A 243 -22.65 -20.34 16.38
N LEU A 244 -23.14 -20.01 15.19
CA LEU A 244 -22.52 -20.42 13.95
C LEU A 244 -21.30 -19.54 13.65
N PRO A 245 -20.22 -20.11 13.10
CA PRO A 245 -19.10 -19.33 12.56
C PRO A 245 -19.57 -18.37 11.47
N ILE A 246 -18.85 -17.26 11.31
CA ILE A 246 -19.01 -16.39 10.15
C ILE A 246 -18.38 -17.06 8.92
N GLY A 247 -18.74 -16.60 7.73
CA GLY A 247 -18.09 -17.14 6.51
C GLY A 247 -18.05 -16.17 5.35
N THR A 248 -17.09 -16.43 4.46
CA THR A 248 -16.92 -15.74 3.19
C THR A 248 -16.75 -16.77 2.07
N ASP A 249 -17.60 -16.70 1.06
CA ASP A 249 -17.44 -17.41 -0.21
C ASP A 249 -16.96 -16.40 -1.26
N PHE A 250 -15.69 -16.54 -1.65
CA PHE A 250 -15.06 -15.57 -2.56
C PHE A 250 -15.64 -15.66 -3.98
N GLU A 251 -15.87 -16.85 -4.51
CA GLU A 251 -16.45 -17.02 -5.85
C GLU A 251 -17.89 -16.51 -5.90
N GLY A 252 -18.66 -16.83 -4.86
CA GLY A 252 -20.03 -16.36 -4.72
C GLY A 252 -20.14 -14.86 -4.53
N ASN A 253 -19.05 -14.18 -4.17
CA ASN A 253 -19.04 -12.78 -3.72
C ASN A 253 -20.06 -12.54 -2.61
N ILE A 254 -20.12 -13.46 -1.64
CA ILE A 254 -21.03 -13.42 -0.50
C ILE A 254 -20.29 -13.62 0.81
N TYR A 255 -20.84 -13.04 1.85
CA TYR A 255 -20.46 -13.30 3.24
C TYR A 255 -21.69 -13.53 4.09
N PHE A 256 -21.54 -14.24 5.18
CA PHE A 256 -22.68 -14.60 6.03
C PHE A 256 -22.30 -14.70 7.49
N ARG A 257 -23.30 -14.53 8.35
CA ARG A 257 -23.26 -14.80 9.78
C ARG A 257 -24.65 -15.09 10.33
N GLN A 258 -24.72 -15.62 11.52
CA GLN A 258 -25.98 -15.76 12.22
C GLN A 258 -26.48 -14.40 12.73
N GLU A 259 -27.78 -14.10 12.51
CA GLU A 259 -28.45 -12.91 13.03
C GLU A 259 -29.68 -13.33 13.84
N GLY A 260 -29.59 -13.21 15.16
CA GLY A 260 -30.60 -13.75 16.07
C GLY A 260 -30.76 -15.26 15.88
N LYS A 261 -31.95 -15.70 15.49
CA LYS A 261 -32.26 -17.09 15.10
C LYS A 261 -32.32 -17.30 13.58
N GLY A 262 -31.99 -16.29 12.79
CA GLY A 262 -31.88 -16.35 11.35
C GLY A 262 -30.42 -16.17 10.88
N MET A 263 -30.27 -15.88 9.60
CA MET A 263 -28.98 -15.60 8.96
C MET A 263 -28.96 -14.20 8.34
N LEU A 264 -27.83 -13.55 8.40
CA LEU A 264 -27.45 -12.42 7.55
C LEU A 264 -26.64 -12.94 6.38
N LEU A 265 -27.04 -12.61 5.14
CA LEU A 265 -26.34 -12.90 3.91
C LEU A 265 -26.04 -11.58 3.20
N GLY A 266 -24.77 -11.20 3.13
CA GLY A 266 -24.31 -10.01 2.44
C GLY A 266 -23.75 -10.32 1.06
N THR A 267 -23.85 -9.35 0.16
CA THR A 267 -23.47 -9.52 -1.25
C THR A 267 -22.53 -8.40 -1.72
N TYR A 268 -21.59 -8.73 -2.63
CA TYR A 268 -20.86 -7.75 -3.40
C TYR A 268 -21.22 -7.90 -4.87
N GLU A 269 -22.00 -6.94 -5.36
CA GLU A 269 -22.55 -6.96 -6.71
C GLU A 269 -21.45 -6.66 -7.75
N GLN A 270 -21.49 -7.34 -8.90
CA GLN A 270 -20.59 -7.07 -10.02
C GLN A 270 -20.87 -5.73 -10.70
N LYS A 271 -22.06 -5.17 -10.50
CA LYS A 271 -22.45 -3.83 -10.93
C LYS A 271 -22.65 -2.96 -9.71
N SER A 272 -21.59 -2.26 -9.33
CA SER A 272 -21.59 -1.35 -8.19
C SER A 272 -22.49 -0.13 -8.42
N THR A 273 -22.97 0.45 -7.32
CA THR A 273 -23.77 1.68 -7.37
C THR A 273 -23.09 2.75 -6.50
N PRO A 274 -22.32 3.68 -7.11
CA PRO A 274 -21.85 4.87 -6.39
C PRO A 274 -23.02 5.70 -5.87
N TRP A 275 -22.96 6.05 -4.58
CA TRP A 275 -24.04 6.84 -3.97
C TRP A 275 -23.63 8.30 -3.83
N LYS A 276 -24.51 9.21 -4.27
CA LYS A 276 -24.33 10.67 -4.14
C LYS A 276 -22.95 11.15 -4.63
N ILE A 277 -22.69 10.97 -5.90
CA ILE A 277 -21.43 11.35 -6.55
C ILE A 277 -21.16 12.86 -6.37
N GLU A 278 -22.22 13.68 -6.44
CA GLU A 278 -22.12 15.14 -6.30
C GLU A 278 -21.89 15.63 -4.87
N GLY A 279 -22.07 14.77 -3.88
CA GLY A 279 -21.89 15.08 -2.45
C GLY A 279 -22.96 14.45 -1.57
N THR A 280 -22.53 14.02 -0.39
CA THR A 280 -23.38 13.40 0.62
C THR A 280 -24.30 14.44 1.25
N PRO A 281 -25.64 14.28 1.24
CA PRO A 281 -26.56 15.24 1.82
C PRO A 281 -26.31 15.44 3.31
N MET A 282 -26.22 16.69 3.75
CA MET A 282 -25.96 17.02 5.15
C MET A 282 -27.12 16.67 6.10
N ASN A 283 -28.32 16.45 5.59
CA ASN A 283 -29.47 16.03 6.38
C ASN A 283 -29.64 14.50 6.43
N PHE A 284 -28.82 13.72 5.73
CA PHE A 284 -28.82 12.25 5.79
C PHE A 284 -28.25 11.77 7.14
N GLY A 285 -28.79 10.69 7.71
CA GLY A 285 -28.25 10.07 8.93
C GLY A 285 -29.30 9.16 9.61
N HIS A 286 -28.88 8.00 10.09
CA HIS A 286 -29.73 6.92 10.58
C HIS A 286 -30.83 6.51 9.59
N GLU A 287 -30.51 6.56 8.30
CA GLU A 287 -31.42 6.22 7.21
C GLU A 287 -30.80 5.09 6.38
N LEU A 288 -31.67 4.24 5.84
CA LEU A 288 -31.33 3.24 4.84
C LEU A 288 -31.84 3.69 3.46
N LEU A 289 -31.25 3.14 2.45
CA LEU A 289 -31.66 3.35 1.07
C LEU A 289 -32.69 2.28 0.67
N GLU A 290 -33.46 2.55 -0.37
CA GLU A 290 -34.38 1.56 -0.93
C GLU A 290 -33.60 0.34 -1.45
N PRO A 291 -34.00 -0.88 -1.11
CA PRO A 291 -33.39 -2.08 -1.63
C PRO A 291 -33.49 -2.21 -3.16
N LYS A 292 -32.37 -2.58 -3.80
CA LYS A 292 -32.28 -2.81 -5.25
C LYS A 292 -32.11 -4.29 -5.54
N LEU A 293 -33.19 -5.05 -5.45
CA LEU A 293 -33.18 -6.52 -5.58
C LEU A 293 -32.56 -6.99 -6.90
N ASP A 294 -32.85 -6.29 -8.01
CA ASP A 294 -32.30 -6.64 -9.32
C ASP A 294 -30.77 -6.63 -9.37
N ASN A 295 -30.13 -5.88 -8.47
CA ASN A 295 -28.68 -5.83 -8.41
C ASN A 295 -28.06 -7.01 -7.66
N ILE A 296 -28.78 -7.63 -6.72
CA ILE A 296 -28.28 -8.64 -5.78
C ILE A 296 -28.84 -10.04 -6.00
N GLN A 297 -29.91 -10.20 -6.78
CA GLN A 297 -30.62 -11.46 -6.96
C GLN A 297 -29.70 -12.64 -7.35
N ASP A 298 -28.73 -12.40 -8.24
CA ASP A 298 -27.79 -13.44 -8.67
C ASP A 298 -26.90 -13.91 -7.53
N ARG A 299 -26.47 -12.99 -6.65
CA ARG A 299 -25.65 -13.32 -5.48
C ARG A 299 -26.48 -14.00 -4.40
N LEU A 300 -27.73 -13.59 -4.20
CA LEU A 300 -28.64 -14.27 -3.30
C LEU A 300 -28.93 -15.70 -3.76
N ALA A 301 -29.15 -15.93 -5.05
CA ALA A 301 -29.34 -17.27 -5.62
C ALA A 301 -28.14 -18.19 -5.31
N ILE A 302 -26.91 -17.68 -5.47
CA ILE A 302 -25.71 -18.43 -5.08
C ILE A 302 -25.72 -18.72 -3.57
N GLY A 303 -26.04 -17.74 -2.73
CA GLY A 303 -26.16 -17.94 -1.29
C GLY A 303 -27.15 -19.04 -0.91
N PHE A 304 -28.29 -19.11 -1.59
CA PHE A 304 -29.31 -20.15 -1.39
C PHE A 304 -28.82 -21.53 -1.87
N GLU A 305 -28.12 -21.58 -2.99
CA GLU A 305 -27.45 -22.82 -3.45
C GLU A 305 -26.39 -23.32 -2.44
N ARG A 306 -25.59 -22.40 -1.86
CA ARG A 306 -24.56 -22.74 -0.84
C ARG A 306 -25.15 -23.15 0.51
N MET A 307 -26.32 -22.59 0.85
CA MET A 307 -27.05 -22.86 2.10
C MET A 307 -28.55 -23.05 1.81
N PRO A 308 -29.01 -24.26 1.42
CA PRO A 308 -30.38 -24.52 1.01
C PRO A 308 -31.45 -24.19 2.04
N ALA A 309 -31.09 -24.12 3.31
CA ALA A 309 -32.01 -23.71 4.38
C ALA A 309 -32.49 -22.27 4.20
N LEU A 310 -31.68 -21.39 3.59
CA LEU A 310 -32.03 -19.98 3.33
C LEU A 310 -33.18 -19.85 2.31
N GLU A 311 -33.28 -20.76 1.32
CA GLU A 311 -34.36 -20.73 0.33
C GLU A 311 -35.73 -21.00 0.98
N ARG A 312 -35.75 -21.79 2.06
CA ARG A 312 -36.99 -22.12 2.80
C ARG A 312 -37.34 -21.07 3.86
N ALA A 313 -36.38 -20.26 4.26
CA ALA A 313 -36.57 -19.19 5.21
C ALA A 313 -37.24 -17.98 4.55
N GLY A 314 -38.17 -17.34 5.25
CA GLY A 314 -38.71 -16.05 4.80
C GLY A 314 -37.64 -14.94 4.90
N ILE A 315 -37.86 -13.88 4.12
CA ILE A 315 -37.03 -12.66 4.20
C ILE A 315 -37.64 -11.74 5.26
N LYS A 316 -36.89 -11.49 6.34
CA LYS A 316 -37.28 -10.56 7.38
C LYS A 316 -37.00 -9.11 6.98
N ASN A 317 -35.82 -8.87 6.41
CA ASN A 317 -35.42 -7.52 6.00
C ASN A 317 -34.31 -7.56 4.95
N ILE A 318 -34.24 -6.53 4.10
CA ILE A 318 -33.13 -6.25 3.21
C ILE A 318 -32.62 -4.86 3.53
N VAL A 319 -31.36 -4.78 3.87
CA VAL A 319 -30.68 -3.52 4.18
C VAL A 319 -29.91 -3.08 2.95
N ASN A 320 -30.10 -1.82 2.53
CA ASN A 320 -29.24 -1.12 1.61
C ASN A 320 -28.68 0.09 2.33
N GLY A 321 -27.40 0.05 2.67
CA GLY A 321 -26.71 1.09 3.45
C GLY A 321 -25.44 1.58 2.77
N PRO A 322 -25.24 2.91 2.68
CA PRO A 322 -24.04 3.44 2.04
C PRO A 322 -22.83 3.35 2.97
N PHE A 323 -21.64 3.03 2.42
CA PHE A 323 -20.37 3.13 3.12
C PHE A 323 -19.23 3.51 2.17
N THR A 324 -18.14 4.08 2.71
CA THR A 324 -17.13 4.80 1.92
C THR A 324 -15.95 3.93 1.57
N PHE A 325 -15.56 3.96 0.28
CA PHE A 325 -14.38 3.31 -0.27
C PHE A 325 -13.28 4.30 -0.62
N GLY A 326 -12.02 3.88 -0.42
CA GLY A 326 -10.85 4.47 -1.07
C GLY A 326 -10.65 3.93 -2.49
N PRO A 327 -9.82 4.57 -3.33
CA PRO A 327 -9.61 4.17 -4.74
C PRO A 327 -9.07 2.76 -4.92
N ASP A 328 -8.27 2.27 -3.99
CA ASP A 328 -7.65 0.94 -3.99
C ASP A 328 -8.28 -0.03 -2.98
N GLY A 329 -9.40 0.37 -2.38
CA GLY A 329 -10.09 -0.40 -1.34
C GLY A 329 -9.40 -0.37 0.03
N SER A 330 -8.29 0.34 0.19
CA SER A 330 -7.61 0.55 1.48
C SER A 330 -7.98 1.91 2.09
N PRO A 331 -7.93 2.06 3.42
CA PRO A 331 -8.11 3.35 4.08
C PRO A 331 -7.16 4.44 3.57
N LEU A 332 -7.56 5.70 3.73
CA LEU A 332 -6.68 6.86 3.60
C LEU A 332 -6.47 7.45 4.99
N ILE A 333 -5.26 7.27 5.55
CA ILE A 333 -4.93 7.74 6.90
C ILE A 333 -3.64 8.57 6.90
N GLY A 334 -3.49 9.43 7.90
CA GLY A 334 -2.26 10.17 8.15
C GLY A 334 -2.34 11.66 7.82
N PRO A 335 -1.21 12.37 7.97
CA PRO A 335 -1.12 13.80 7.68
C PRO A 335 -1.15 14.06 6.18
N VAL A 336 -1.94 15.06 5.76
CA VAL A 336 -2.13 15.38 4.34
C VAL A 336 -0.90 16.17 3.83
N PRO A 337 -0.25 15.73 2.74
CA PRO A 337 0.84 16.50 2.11
C PRO A 337 0.42 17.93 1.77
N GLY A 338 1.27 18.92 2.09
CA GLY A 338 1.00 20.34 1.83
C GLY A 338 0.01 21.03 2.79
N MET A 339 -0.59 20.29 3.74
CA MET A 339 -1.55 20.84 4.72
C MET A 339 -1.04 20.61 6.15
N LYS A 340 -0.36 21.60 6.70
CA LYS A 340 0.20 21.49 8.05
C LYS A 340 -0.89 21.21 9.09
N ASN A 341 -0.70 20.16 9.90
CA ASN A 341 -1.58 19.77 11.00
C ASN A 341 -3.02 19.38 10.60
N TYR A 342 -3.28 19.10 9.32
CA TYR A 342 -4.54 18.51 8.87
C TYR A 342 -4.32 17.01 8.56
N TRP A 343 -5.18 16.18 9.14
CA TRP A 343 -5.08 14.72 9.09
C TRP A 343 -6.37 14.11 8.56
N VAL A 344 -6.26 12.92 8.01
CA VAL A 344 -7.42 12.16 7.55
C VAL A 344 -7.39 10.73 8.10
N ALA A 345 -8.58 10.17 8.32
CA ALA A 345 -8.82 8.76 8.62
C ALA A 345 -10.15 8.36 7.98
N VAL A 346 -10.14 8.18 6.66
CA VAL A 346 -11.34 8.05 5.82
C VAL A 346 -11.25 6.84 4.89
N GLY A 347 -12.37 6.45 4.28
CA GLY A 347 -12.40 5.28 3.39
C GLY A 347 -12.13 3.96 4.13
N VAL A 348 -12.35 3.90 5.44
CA VAL A 348 -12.17 2.70 6.27
C VAL A 348 -13.40 1.82 6.12
N MET A 349 -13.50 1.11 4.99
CA MET A 349 -14.70 0.35 4.66
C MET A 349 -14.98 -0.82 5.62
N ALA A 350 -13.93 -1.50 6.11
CA ALA A 350 -14.02 -2.55 7.11
C ALA A 350 -13.84 -2.00 8.53
N GLY A 351 -14.64 -0.99 8.91
CA GLY A 351 -14.46 -0.19 10.12
C GLY A 351 -14.35 -0.99 11.41
N PHE A 352 -15.06 -2.12 11.53
CA PHE A 352 -15.00 -2.98 12.69
C PHE A 352 -13.85 -3.99 12.68
N CYS A 353 -13.24 -4.23 11.54
CA CYS A 353 -11.96 -4.96 11.46
C CYS A 353 -10.75 -4.04 11.64
N GLN A 354 -10.80 -2.82 11.11
CA GLN A 354 -9.64 -1.94 10.97
C GLN A 354 -9.64 -0.76 11.96
N GLY A 355 -10.82 -0.32 12.42
CA GLY A 355 -10.98 0.96 13.13
C GLY A 355 -10.16 1.07 14.41
N GLY A 356 -10.01 -0.01 15.16
CA GLY A 356 -9.16 -0.04 16.35
C GLY A 356 -7.70 0.24 16.03
N GLY A 357 -7.18 -0.47 15.01
CA GLY A 357 -5.80 -0.30 14.56
C GLY A 357 -5.56 1.05 13.88
N VAL A 358 -6.52 1.57 13.10
CA VAL A 358 -6.44 2.93 12.52
C VAL A 358 -6.33 3.97 13.64
N GLY A 359 -7.16 3.88 14.69
CA GLY A 359 -7.09 4.79 15.82
C GLY A 359 -5.75 4.75 16.54
N LYS A 360 -5.19 3.53 16.74
CA LYS A 360 -3.85 3.34 17.31
C LYS A 360 -2.78 4.00 16.44
N CYS A 361 -2.74 3.70 15.14
CA CYS A 361 -1.73 4.24 14.23
C CYS A 361 -1.75 5.76 14.15
N ILE A 362 -2.93 6.39 14.08
CA ILE A 362 -3.08 7.84 14.09
C ILE A 362 -2.58 8.43 15.43
N ALA A 363 -2.93 7.82 16.55
CA ALA A 363 -2.51 8.32 17.86
C ALA A 363 -0.99 8.22 18.06
N GLU A 364 -0.38 7.08 17.71
CA GLU A 364 1.09 6.91 17.72
C GLU A 364 1.77 7.92 16.80
N TRP A 365 1.24 8.11 15.59
CA TRP A 365 1.83 9.03 14.62
C TRP A 365 1.81 10.48 15.10
N ILE A 366 0.73 10.91 15.78
CA ILE A 366 0.64 12.26 16.37
C ILE A 366 1.56 12.41 17.59
N ILE A 367 1.67 11.40 18.44
CA ILE A 367 2.41 11.46 19.71
C ILE A 367 3.90 11.21 19.50
N ASP A 368 4.24 10.18 18.73
CA ASP A 368 5.61 9.67 18.57
C ASP A 368 6.26 10.12 17.26
N GLY A 369 5.48 10.77 16.36
CA GLY A 369 5.92 11.22 15.03
C GLY A 369 5.82 10.16 13.93
N GLU A 370 5.55 8.88 14.28
CA GLU A 370 5.36 7.77 13.34
C GLU A 370 4.56 6.63 13.98
N PRO A 371 3.81 5.83 13.19
CA PRO A 371 3.13 4.65 13.70
C PRO A 371 4.11 3.50 13.99
N SER A 372 3.67 2.53 14.80
CA SER A 372 4.48 1.36 15.17
C SER A 372 4.59 0.30 14.08
N ILE A 373 3.74 0.36 13.07
CA ILE A 373 3.73 -0.52 11.88
C ILE A 373 3.82 0.31 10.61
N ASP A 374 4.28 -0.31 9.52
CA ASP A 374 4.22 0.33 8.21
C ASP A 374 2.77 0.51 7.76
N VAL A 375 2.37 1.75 7.52
CA VAL A 375 1.03 2.13 7.03
C VAL A 375 1.03 2.58 5.57
N TRP A 376 2.11 2.32 4.82
CA TRP A 376 2.22 2.76 3.43
C TRP A 376 0.99 2.41 2.59
N ALA A 377 0.49 1.20 2.69
CA ALA A 377 -0.71 0.75 1.97
C ALA A 377 -2.01 1.52 2.34
N MET A 378 -1.96 2.34 3.38
CA MET A 378 -3.08 3.14 3.90
C MET A 378 -2.76 4.63 3.97
N ASP A 379 -1.49 5.03 3.80
CA ASP A 379 -1.07 6.43 3.88
C ASP A 379 -1.76 7.25 2.79
N VAL A 380 -2.40 8.37 3.16
CA VAL A 380 -3.01 9.29 2.19
C VAL A 380 -1.99 9.82 1.18
N ALA A 381 -0.74 9.93 1.55
CA ALA A 381 0.36 10.37 0.69
C ALA A 381 0.76 9.36 -0.42
N ARG A 382 0.11 8.18 -0.51
CA ARG A 382 0.28 7.29 -1.68
C ARG A 382 -0.45 7.80 -2.92
N PHE A 383 -1.37 8.74 -2.75
CA PHE A 383 -2.06 9.41 -3.84
C PHE A 383 -1.54 10.86 -3.99
N GLY A 384 -1.32 11.27 -5.24
CA GLY A 384 -0.99 12.64 -5.61
C GLY A 384 -2.18 13.37 -6.23
N ASP A 385 -1.92 14.54 -6.81
CA ASP A 385 -2.93 15.43 -7.40
C ASP A 385 -3.77 14.80 -8.53
N TYR A 386 -3.27 13.73 -9.15
CA TYR A 386 -4.00 12.97 -10.16
C TYR A 386 -5.26 12.29 -9.62
N ALA A 387 -5.30 12.01 -8.31
CA ALA A 387 -6.41 11.31 -7.68
C ALA A 387 -7.60 12.24 -7.41
N SER A 388 -8.25 12.69 -8.47
CA SER A 388 -9.44 13.53 -8.41
C SER A 388 -10.65 12.79 -7.80
N PRO A 389 -11.73 13.49 -7.41
CA PRO A 389 -12.99 12.86 -7.02
C PRO A 389 -13.57 11.92 -8.09
N GLN A 390 -13.47 12.26 -9.38
CA GLN A 390 -13.88 11.38 -10.47
C GLN A 390 -13.05 10.10 -10.53
N TYR A 391 -11.73 10.20 -10.40
CA TYR A 391 -10.84 9.05 -10.27
C TYR A 391 -11.26 8.19 -9.08
N GLY A 392 -11.52 8.81 -7.92
CA GLY A 392 -12.01 8.14 -6.72
C GLY A 392 -13.30 7.34 -6.97
N THR A 393 -14.29 7.93 -7.64
CA THR A 393 -15.55 7.26 -7.98
C THR A 393 -15.32 6.04 -8.88
N ILE A 394 -14.53 6.19 -9.95
CA ILE A 394 -14.24 5.11 -10.91
C ILE A 394 -13.49 3.97 -10.23
N LYS A 395 -12.46 4.29 -9.46
CA LYS A 395 -11.62 3.29 -8.78
C LYS A 395 -12.33 2.61 -7.62
N SER A 396 -13.11 3.35 -6.82
CA SER A 396 -13.94 2.77 -5.75
C SER A 396 -14.98 1.79 -6.31
N SER A 397 -15.58 2.12 -7.46
CA SER A 397 -16.50 1.21 -8.16
C SER A 397 -15.78 -0.07 -8.62
N GLU A 398 -14.59 0.05 -9.22
CA GLU A 398 -13.80 -1.10 -9.65
C GLU A 398 -13.41 -1.99 -8.46
N ASN A 399 -12.98 -1.39 -7.35
CA ASN A 399 -12.59 -2.14 -6.15
C ASN A 399 -13.78 -2.78 -5.44
N TYR A 400 -14.95 -2.12 -5.43
CA TYR A 400 -16.18 -2.72 -4.90
C TYR A 400 -16.56 -3.98 -5.70
N GLU A 401 -16.61 -3.87 -7.04
CA GLU A 401 -16.93 -4.98 -7.95
C GLU A 401 -15.94 -6.15 -7.84
N ARG A 402 -14.70 -5.85 -7.44
CA ARG A 402 -13.60 -6.81 -7.27
C ARG A 402 -13.31 -7.18 -5.81
N ARG A 403 -14.20 -6.84 -4.87
CA ARG A 403 -13.95 -7.01 -3.43
C ARG A 403 -13.46 -8.40 -3.06
N PHE A 404 -14.03 -9.41 -3.67
CA PHE A 404 -13.67 -10.82 -3.50
C PHE A 404 -13.05 -11.44 -4.75
N ILE A 405 -12.56 -10.64 -5.69
CA ILE A 405 -11.80 -11.16 -6.84
C ILE A 405 -10.31 -11.08 -6.52
N MET A 406 -9.62 -12.20 -6.66
CA MET A 406 -8.19 -12.28 -6.43
C MET A 406 -7.44 -11.30 -7.35
N THR A 407 -6.51 -10.55 -6.76
CA THR A 407 -5.53 -9.78 -7.53
C THR A 407 -4.32 -10.66 -7.79
N PHE A 408 -4.04 -10.90 -9.06
CA PHE A 408 -2.88 -11.69 -9.47
C PHE A 408 -1.58 -10.90 -9.37
N PRO A 409 -0.44 -11.57 -9.19
CA PRO A 409 0.86 -10.91 -9.26
C PRO A 409 1.01 -10.12 -10.57
N ASN A 410 1.47 -8.87 -10.47
CA ASN A 410 1.68 -7.97 -11.61
C ASN A 410 0.40 -7.56 -12.38
N GLU A 411 -0.78 -7.82 -11.86
CA GLU A 411 -2.04 -7.34 -12.44
C GLU A 411 -2.15 -5.82 -12.30
N THR A 412 -2.52 -5.16 -13.39
CA THR A 412 -2.86 -3.73 -13.39
C THR A 412 -4.34 -3.59 -13.71
N LEU A 413 -5.10 -2.99 -12.79
CA LEU A 413 -6.54 -2.81 -12.96
C LEU A 413 -6.84 -1.79 -14.07
N PRO A 414 -7.84 -2.07 -14.95
CA PRO A 414 -8.04 -1.29 -16.17
C PRO A 414 -8.76 0.05 -15.99
N LYS A 415 -9.62 0.20 -14.98
CA LYS A 415 -10.44 1.41 -14.83
C LYS A 415 -9.62 2.58 -14.25
N GLY A 416 -10.00 3.80 -14.61
CA GLY A 416 -9.35 5.03 -14.12
C GLY A 416 -7.93 5.24 -14.62
N ARG A 417 -7.55 4.59 -15.71
CA ARG A 417 -6.20 4.68 -16.31
C ARG A 417 -6.04 5.92 -17.19
N LYS A 418 -4.77 6.20 -17.52
CA LYS A 418 -4.27 7.35 -18.28
C LYS A 418 -4.48 8.67 -17.56
N GLN A 419 -4.23 8.69 -16.23
CA GLN A 419 -4.26 9.95 -15.48
C GLN A 419 -3.07 10.85 -15.89
N LYS A 420 -1.87 10.26 -15.99
CA LYS A 420 -0.66 10.91 -16.48
C LYS A 420 0.01 10.04 -17.54
N THR A 421 0.49 10.66 -18.61
CA THR A 421 1.29 10.01 -19.66
C THR A 421 2.52 10.84 -19.97
N THR A 422 3.58 10.19 -20.43
CA THR A 422 4.75 10.89 -20.95
C THR A 422 4.59 11.21 -22.44
N ALA A 423 5.48 12.02 -22.98
CA ALA A 423 5.48 12.32 -24.42
C ALA A 423 5.78 11.08 -25.30
N LEU A 424 6.31 10.00 -24.73
CA LEU A 424 6.63 8.76 -25.45
C LEU A 424 5.53 7.70 -25.41
N TYR A 425 4.43 7.94 -24.66
CA TYR A 425 3.37 6.96 -24.46
C TYR A 425 2.87 6.31 -25.75
N ASP A 426 2.37 7.11 -26.71
CA ASP A 426 1.83 6.59 -27.97
C ASP A 426 2.90 5.89 -28.83
N ARG A 427 4.14 6.36 -28.74
CA ARG A 427 5.27 5.76 -29.44
C ARG A 427 5.56 4.35 -28.90
N PHE A 428 5.55 4.18 -27.61
CA PHE A 428 5.73 2.87 -26.96
C PHE A 428 4.57 1.92 -27.27
N ILE A 429 3.34 2.38 -27.21
CA ILE A 429 2.16 1.58 -27.63
C ILE A 429 2.33 1.08 -29.07
N ASN A 430 2.78 1.94 -30.00
CA ASN A 430 3.02 1.54 -31.39
C ASN A 430 4.19 0.56 -31.58
N GLN A 431 5.08 0.46 -30.59
CA GLN A 431 6.17 -0.49 -30.53
C GLN A 431 5.82 -1.80 -29.82
N GLY A 432 4.56 -1.99 -29.43
CA GLY A 432 4.09 -3.20 -28.74
C GLY A 432 4.26 -3.16 -27.21
N ALA A 433 4.37 -1.96 -26.60
CA ALA A 433 4.46 -1.85 -25.16
C ALA A 433 3.17 -2.32 -24.45
N VAL A 434 3.33 -3.11 -23.41
CA VAL A 434 2.30 -3.40 -22.41
C VAL A 434 2.49 -2.42 -21.27
N MET A 435 1.47 -1.59 -21.03
CA MET A 435 1.54 -0.50 -20.06
C MET A 435 0.98 -0.91 -18.70
N GLY A 436 1.60 -0.41 -17.64
CA GLY A 436 1.12 -0.47 -16.28
C GLY A 436 0.84 0.91 -15.70
N ASP A 437 0.17 0.97 -14.57
CA ASP A 437 -0.04 2.19 -13.81
C ASP A 437 0.95 2.24 -12.62
N SER A 438 1.64 3.34 -12.49
CA SER A 438 2.53 3.63 -11.36
C SER A 438 2.12 4.96 -10.72
N PHE A 439 1.22 4.90 -9.76
CA PHE A 439 0.74 6.09 -9.05
C PHE A 439 0.23 7.18 -9.99
N GLY A 440 -0.66 6.78 -10.89
CA GLY A 440 -1.29 7.62 -11.91
C GLY A 440 -0.48 7.82 -13.19
N LEU A 441 0.81 7.45 -13.23
CA LEU A 441 1.64 7.55 -14.42
C LEU A 441 1.68 6.22 -15.17
N GLU A 442 1.33 6.26 -16.46
CA GLU A 442 1.51 5.13 -17.37
C GLU A 442 3.00 4.84 -17.61
N ASN A 443 3.43 3.61 -17.40
CA ASN A 443 4.80 3.18 -17.63
C ASN A 443 4.85 1.82 -18.30
N VAL A 444 5.92 1.57 -19.06
CA VAL A 444 6.09 0.31 -19.79
C VAL A 444 6.47 -0.81 -18.84
N LEU A 445 5.69 -1.91 -18.86
CA LEU A 445 6.01 -3.14 -18.15
C LEU A 445 6.95 -4.03 -18.96
N TRP A 446 6.65 -4.25 -20.25
CA TRP A 446 7.45 -5.04 -21.20
C TRP A 446 6.97 -4.77 -22.63
N PHE A 447 7.71 -5.27 -23.64
CA PHE A 447 7.39 -5.09 -25.06
C PHE A 447 7.07 -6.42 -25.73
N ALA A 448 5.89 -6.51 -26.37
CA ALA A 448 5.51 -7.59 -27.25
C ALA A 448 6.07 -7.39 -28.66
N ASN A 449 6.21 -8.46 -29.45
CA ASN A 449 6.65 -8.37 -30.85
C ASN A 449 5.53 -7.89 -31.81
N ASN A 450 4.27 -8.02 -31.38
CA ASN A 450 3.07 -7.65 -32.15
C ASN A 450 1.97 -7.19 -31.20
N LYS A 451 0.90 -6.59 -31.76
CA LYS A 451 -0.22 -6.05 -30.98
C LYS A 451 -1.10 -7.14 -30.37
N GLU A 452 -1.17 -8.30 -30.99
CA GLU A 452 -2.00 -9.43 -30.53
C GLU A 452 -1.47 -10.02 -29.22
N ASP A 453 -0.16 -9.96 -29.00
CA ASP A 453 0.51 -10.42 -27.79
C ASP A 453 0.67 -9.32 -26.72
N ALA A 454 0.34 -8.06 -27.06
CA ALA A 454 0.55 -6.90 -26.18
C ALA A 454 -0.56 -6.77 -25.12
N TYR A 455 -0.72 -7.77 -24.29
CA TYR A 455 -1.63 -7.75 -23.13
C TYR A 455 -1.08 -8.55 -21.96
N GLU A 456 -1.57 -8.22 -20.79
CA GLU A 456 -1.22 -8.93 -19.55
C GLU A 456 -2.18 -10.10 -19.33
N GLU A 457 -1.64 -11.23 -18.91
CA GLU A 457 -2.39 -12.43 -18.57
C GLU A 457 -2.39 -12.60 -17.04
N PRO A 458 -3.54 -12.44 -16.37
CA PRO A 458 -3.62 -12.67 -14.93
C PRO A 458 -3.38 -14.15 -14.60
N THR A 459 -2.26 -14.45 -13.95
CA THR A 459 -1.87 -15.81 -13.56
C THR A 459 -0.89 -15.80 -12.39
N ILE A 460 -0.92 -16.85 -11.57
CA ILE A 460 0.08 -17.12 -10.53
C ILE A 460 1.33 -17.82 -11.09
N LYS A 461 1.25 -18.37 -12.29
CA LYS A 461 2.36 -19.02 -13.00
C LYS A 461 3.10 -18.02 -13.88
N ARG A 462 4.21 -18.43 -14.48
CA ARG A 462 4.92 -17.63 -15.47
C ARG A 462 4.00 -17.33 -16.66
N SER A 463 3.75 -16.03 -16.87
CA SER A 463 2.88 -15.55 -17.94
C SER A 463 3.62 -15.50 -19.29
N ARG A 464 2.89 -15.12 -20.35
CA ARG A 464 3.48 -14.88 -21.68
C ARG A 464 4.63 -13.86 -21.67
N SER A 465 4.61 -12.89 -20.75
CA SER A 465 5.66 -11.88 -20.61
C SER A 465 7.04 -12.49 -20.36
N HIS A 466 7.12 -13.68 -19.76
CA HIS A 466 8.38 -14.34 -19.37
C HIS A 466 9.41 -14.39 -20.52
N ASN A 467 8.99 -14.84 -21.71
CA ASN A 467 9.88 -14.96 -22.86
C ASN A 467 10.27 -13.61 -23.47
N TYR A 468 9.38 -12.61 -23.40
CA TYR A 468 9.65 -11.26 -23.89
C TYR A 468 10.64 -10.54 -22.98
N VAL A 469 10.41 -10.61 -21.68
CA VAL A 469 11.29 -10.05 -20.64
C VAL A 469 12.69 -10.68 -20.69
N SER A 470 12.78 -11.99 -20.94
CA SER A 470 14.06 -12.67 -21.16
C SER A 470 14.88 -12.05 -22.29
N LYS A 471 14.24 -11.78 -23.44
CA LYS A 471 14.91 -11.14 -24.59
C LYS A 471 15.35 -9.72 -24.31
N GLU A 472 14.54 -8.97 -23.56
CA GLU A 472 14.88 -7.60 -23.13
C GLU A 472 16.13 -7.63 -22.22
N VAL A 473 16.14 -8.50 -21.19
CA VAL A 473 17.28 -8.64 -20.26
C VAL A 473 18.55 -9.04 -21.00
N ILE A 474 18.49 -10.03 -21.89
CA ILE A 474 19.65 -10.48 -22.68
C ILE A 474 20.18 -9.32 -23.53
N ASN A 475 19.31 -8.54 -24.19
CA ASN A 475 19.74 -7.41 -24.99
C ASN A 475 20.44 -6.33 -24.16
N VAL A 476 19.96 -6.03 -22.96
CA VAL A 476 20.63 -5.07 -22.04
C VAL A 476 22.00 -5.61 -21.63
N ARG A 477 22.11 -6.90 -21.30
CA ARG A 477 23.36 -7.53 -20.84
C ARG A 477 24.44 -7.62 -21.93
N GLU A 478 24.03 -7.83 -23.16
CA GLU A 478 24.95 -8.10 -24.29
C GLU A 478 25.17 -6.89 -25.21
N ASN A 479 24.22 -5.96 -25.27
CA ASN A 479 24.23 -4.84 -26.21
C ASN A 479 23.99 -3.49 -25.51
N VAL A 480 22.80 -2.92 -25.70
CA VAL A 480 22.32 -1.73 -24.99
C VAL A 480 20.79 -1.70 -24.97
N GLY A 481 20.24 -1.44 -23.79
CA GLY A 481 18.81 -1.19 -23.61
C GLY A 481 18.51 0.27 -23.30
N ILE A 482 17.30 0.71 -23.63
CA ILE A 482 16.77 2.02 -23.25
C ILE A 482 15.45 1.85 -22.51
N ILE A 483 15.31 2.53 -21.37
CA ILE A 483 14.09 2.53 -20.56
C ILE A 483 13.74 3.96 -20.14
N GLU A 484 12.45 4.23 -20.05
CA GLU A 484 11.98 5.47 -19.45
C GLU A 484 12.07 5.42 -17.92
N VAL A 485 12.58 6.50 -17.31
CA VAL A 485 12.72 6.66 -15.85
C VAL A 485 11.97 7.91 -15.36
N ALA A 486 10.86 8.24 -16.02
CA ALA A 486 9.97 9.33 -15.63
C ALA A 486 9.29 9.08 -14.28
N ASN A 487 9.07 7.81 -13.93
CA ASN A 487 8.43 7.35 -12.71
C ASN A 487 9.26 7.47 -11.42
N PHE A 488 10.49 7.99 -11.47
CA PHE A 488 11.22 8.38 -10.26
C PHE A 488 10.74 9.75 -9.77
N SER A 489 10.71 9.94 -8.43
CA SER A 489 10.53 11.27 -7.86
C SER A 489 11.82 12.09 -7.99
N LYS A 490 11.70 13.43 -8.16
CA LYS A 490 12.83 14.37 -8.28
C LYS A 490 12.53 15.57 -7.39
N HIS A 491 13.28 15.67 -6.30
CA HIS A 491 13.14 16.72 -5.29
C HIS A 491 14.34 17.66 -5.39
N GLU A 492 14.10 18.91 -5.78
CA GLU A 492 15.14 19.93 -5.94
C GLU A 492 15.29 20.76 -4.67
N PHE A 493 16.53 20.94 -4.24
CA PHE A 493 16.90 21.77 -3.10
C PHE A 493 17.94 22.78 -3.53
N LYS A 494 17.60 24.09 -3.40
CA LYS A 494 18.49 25.20 -3.74
C LYS A 494 18.55 26.22 -2.60
N GLY A 495 19.72 26.76 -2.38
CA GLY A 495 19.88 27.84 -1.41
C GLY A 495 21.07 27.65 -0.46
N PRO A 496 21.41 28.66 0.30
CA PRO A 496 22.64 28.68 1.12
C PRO A 496 22.66 27.60 2.21
N ASP A 497 21.49 27.12 2.66
CA ASP A 497 21.38 26.05 3.65
C ASP A 497 20.99 24.68 3.05
N ALA A 498 20.95 24.54 1.72
CA ALA A 498 20.54 23.29 1.08
C ALA A 498 21.40 22.09 1.54
N ARG A 499 22.73 22.26 1.58
CA ARG A 499 23.65 21.24 2.09
C ARG A 499 23.41 20.92 3.57
N LYS A 500 23.22 21.93 4.41
CA LYS A 500 22.98 21.74 5.85
C LYS A 500 21.66 21.00 6.10
N PHE A 501 20.62 21.39 5.36
CA PHE A 501 19.32 20.74 5.46
C PHE A 501 19.40 19.26 5.07
N LEU A 502 20.00 18.97 3.90
CA LEU A 502 20.15 17.59 3.45
C LEU A 502 21.08 16.79 4.38
N ASP A 503 22.10 17.41 4.95
CA ASP A 503 22.98 16.74 5.92
C ASP A 503 22.25 16.42 7.24
N PHE A 504 21.26 17.20 7.61
CA PHE A 504 20.40 16.96 8.77
C PHE A 504 19.41 15.81 8.57
N ILE A 505 18.79 15.69 7.38
CA ILE A 505 17.74 14.68 7.16
C ILE A 505 18.24 13.37 6.53
N MET A 506 19.39 13.37 5.86
CA MET A 506 19.98 12.18 5.22
C MET A 506 21.00 11.54 6.16
N ALA A 507 20.96 10.22 6.32
CA ALA A 507 21.91 9.52 7.18
C ALA A 507 23.28 9.31 6.51
N GLY A 508 23.35 9.29 5.18
CA GLY A 508 24.58 9.07 4.42
C GLY A 508 25.45 10.32 4.28
N ARG A 509 26.60 10.14 3.68
CA ARG A 509 27.50 11.24 3.30
C ARG A 509 26.99 11.94 2.05
N LEU A 510 26.82 13.25 2.10
CA LEU A 510 26.44 14.03 0.93
C LEU A 510 27.56 14.07 -0.11
N PRO A 511 27.22 14.04 -1.41
CA PRO A 511 28.21 14.11 -2.49
C PRO A 511 28.80 15.53 -2.63
N LYS A 512 30.00 15.60 -3.23
CA LYS A 512 30.62 16.86 -3.68
C LYS A 512 29.95 17.30 -5.00
N PRO A 513 30.08 18.59 -5.40
CA PRO A 513 29.63 19.05 -6.71
C PRO A 513 30.07 18.14 -7.85
N GLY A 514 29.17 17.86 -8.78
CA GLY A 514 29.38 16.96 -9.90
C GLY A 514 29.31 15.46 -9.56
N ARG A 515 28.91 15.09 -8.32
CA ARG A 515 28.87 13.70 -7.86
C ARG A 515 27.49 13.27 -7.35
N ILE A 516 27.33 11.97 -7.26
CA ILE A 516 26.13 11.29 -6.75
C ILE A 516 26.49 10.41 -5.54
N SER A 517 25.60 10.31 -4.56
CA SER A 517 25.65 9.31 -3.51
C SER A 517 24.29 8.69 -3.24
N LEU A 518 24.27 7.44 -2.79
CA LEU A 518 23.10 6.83 -2.18
C LEU A 518 23.09 7.16 -0.69
N SER A 519 21.95 7.48 -0.13
CA SER A 519 21.77 7.73 1.29
C SER A 519 20.44 7.15 1.78
N PRO A 520 20.45 6.35 2.83
CA PRO A 520 19.22 6.11 3.56
C PRO A 520 18.76 7.39 4.27
N MET A 521 17.44 7.55 4.37
CA MET A 521 16.77 8.55 5.19
C MET A 521 16.01 7.79 6.28
N LEU A 522 16.12 8.23 7.52
CA LEU A 522 15.58 7.52 8.68
C LEU A 522 14.47 8.32 9.37
N SER A 523 13.53 7.60 9.95
CA SER A 523 12.51 8.13 10.86
C SER A 523 13.10 8.41 12.26
N TYR A 524 12.31 9.03 13.13
CA TYR A 524 12.70 9.28 14.52
C TYR A 524 13.02 7.98 15.29
N ARG A 525 12.34 6.87 14.96
CA ARG A 525 12.60 5.55 15.54
C ARG A 525 13.78 4.80 14.89
N GLY A 526 14.48 5.41 13.92
CA GLY A 526 15.59 4.80 13.20
C GLY A 526 15.18 3.82 12.11
N LYS A 527 13.90 3.79 11.72
CA LYS A 527 13.38 3.01 10.61
C LYS A 527 13.62 3.73 9.28
N LEU A 528 13.54 2.99 8.16
CA LEU A 528 13.71 3.58 6.84
C LEU A 528 12.55 4.50 6.47
N CYS A 529 12.88 5.71 6.00
CA CYS A 529 11.95 6.64 5.33
C CYS A 529 12.23 6.76 3.84
N GLY A 530 13.38 6.28 3.36
CA GLY A 530 13.77 6.32 1.96
C GLY A 530 15.17 5.73 1.74
N ASP A 531 15.40 5.31 0.51
CA ASP A 531 16.69 4.90 -0.07
C ASP A 531 16.98 5.84 -1.25
N LEU A 532 17.53 7.02 -0.97
CA LEU A 532 17.52 8.15 -1.89
C LEU A 532 18.86 8.32 -2.59
N THR A 533 18.80 8.62 -3.89
CA THR A 533 19.98 8.99 -4.68
C THR A 533 20.11 10.52 -4.71
N ILE A 534 21.23 11.06 -4.24
CA ILE A 534 21.47 12.49 -4.13
C ILE A 534 22.48 12.90 -5.20
N ALA A 535 22.10 13.74 -6.15
CA ALA A 535 23.00 14.40 -7.08
C ALA A 535 23.28 15.82 -6.60
N CYS A 536 24.55 16.16 -6.45
CA CYS A 536 25.01 17.52 -6.15
C CYS A 536 25.46 18.18 -7.45
N LEU A 537 24.64 19.10 -7.98
CA LEU A 537 24.93 19.79 -9.24
C LEU A 537 25.85 21.00 -9.03
N ASP A 538 25.76 21.67 -7.88
CA ASP A 538 26.60 22.78 -7.43
C ASP A 538 26.64 22.77 -5.89
N GLU A 539 27.45 23.61 -5.27
CA GLU A 539 27.63 23.70 -3.81
C GLU A 539 26.29 23.85 -3.07
N ASN A 540 25.36 24.59 -3.64
CA ASN A 540 24.05 24.91 -3.05
C ASN A 540 22.86 24.40 -3.90
N GLU A 541 23.11 23.41 -4.78
CA GLU A 541 22.06 22.87 -5.65
C GLU A 541 22.12 21.35 -5.71
N PHE A 542 21.02 20.72 -5.31
CA PHE A 542 20.87 19.28 -5.24
C PHE A 542 19.56 18.83 -5.90
N ILE A 543 19.60 17.64 -6.50
CA ILE A 543 18.41 16.89 -6.87
C ILE A 543 18.47 15.55 -6.13
N VAL A 544 17.40 15.23 -5.42
CA VAL A 544 17.24 13.97 -4.71
C VAL A 544 16.23 13.11 -5.47
N PHE A 545 16.66 11.94 -5.90
CA PHE A 545 15.86 10.98 -6.63
C PHE A 545 15.37 9.87 -5.69
N GLY A 546 14.12 9.48 -5.84
CA GLY A 546 13.52 8.40 -5.07
C GLY A 546 12.48 7.63 -5.87
N SER A 547 11.81 6.68 -5.24
CA SER A 547 10.68 5.99 -5.85
C SER A 547 9.51 6.95 -6.09
N GLY A 548 8.89 6.89 -7.26
CA GLY A 548 7.67 7.66 -7.57
C GLY A 548 6.50 7.28 -6.64
N ALA A 549 6.47 6.04 -6.17
CA ALA A 549 5.52 5.58 -5.16
C ALA A 549 5.57 6.42 -3.88
N ALA A 550 6.76 6.82 -3.45
CA ALA A 550 6.98 7.58 -2.23
C ALA A 550 7.06 9.10 -2.45
N GLN A 551 6.73 9.60 -3.64
CA GLN A 551 6.89 11.02 -4.00
C GLN A 551 6.25 11.97 -3.00
N GLU A 552 4.96 11.79 -2.69
CA GLU A 552 4.23 12.67 -1.77
C GLU A 552 4.58 12.40 -0.30
N MET A 553 4.95 11.17 0.05
CA MET A 553 5.47 10.85 1.39
C MET A 553 6.80 11.56 1.64
N HIS A 554 7.72 11.52 0.67
CA HIS A 554 9.00 12.24 0.76
C HIS A 554 8.79 13.75 0.75
N ARG A 555 7.89 14.28 -0.12
CA ARG A 555 7.53 15.70 -0.12
C ARG A 555 7.07 16.14 1.26
N ARG A 556 6.11 15.43 1.86
CA ARG A 556 5.60 15.72 3.21
C ARG A 556 6.72 15.70 4.25
N TRP A 557 7.63 14.72 4.19
CA TRP A 557 8.77 14.62 5.10
C TRP A 557 9.70 15.82 4.95
N PHE A 558 10.05 16.21 3.73
CA PHE A 558 10.90 17.36 3.46
C PHE A 558 10.26 18.67 3.95
N GLU A 559 9.02 18.93 3.55
CA GLU A 559 8.28 20.13 3.93
C GLU A 559 8.16 20.29 5.46
N SER A 560 7.95 19.19 6.18
CA SER A 560 7.82 19.22 7.64
C SER A 560 9.12 19.56 8.37
N HIS A 561 10.29 19.43 7.72
CA HIS A 561 11.60 19.67 8.31
C HIS A 561 12.34 20.90 7.75
N LEU A 562 11.79 21.57 6.74
CA LEU A 562 12.40 22.80 6.17
C LEU A 562 12.61 23.87 7.24
N GLY A 563 11.61 24.11 8.06
CA GLY A 563 11.66 24.97 9.26
C GLY A 563 12.46 26.26 9.07
N LYS A 564 13.59 26.35 9.78
CA LYS A 564 14.48 27.51 9.81
C LYS A 564 15.56 27.58 8.73
N PHE A 565 15.64 26.56 7.88
CA PHE A 565 16.67 26.52 6.84
C PHE A 565 16.29 27.43 5.66
N ASN A 566 17.27 28.22 5.20
CA ASN A 566 17.10 29.03 3.98
C ASN A 566 17.32 28.17 2.73
N VAL A 567 16.28 27.40 2.40
CA VAL A 567 16.25 26.45 1.28
C VAL A 567 14.99 26.66 0.47
N ASN A 568 15.14 26.79 -0.83
CA ASN A 568 14.04 26.67 -1.80
C ASN A 568 13.90 25.20 -2.19
N TYR A 569 12.79 24.58 -1.79
CA TYR A 569 12.43 23.20 -2.12
C TYR A 569 11.34 23.19 -3.20
N ASN A 570 11.54 22.34 -4.22
CA ASN A 570 10.54 22.11 -5.27
C ASN A 570 10.45 20.62 -5.59
N ASN A 571 9.25 20.08 -5.65
CA ASN A 571 8.99 18.77 -6.26
C ASN A 571 8.96 18.96 -7.79
N ARG A 572 9.96 18.44 -8.49
CA ARG A 572 10.16 18.55 -9.94
C ARG A 572 9.84 17.26 -10.69
N SER A 573 9.12 16.32 -10.05
CA SER A 573 8.92 14.96 -10.57
C SER A 573 8.24 14.95 -11.96
N ASP A 574 7.24 15.78 -12.16
CA ASP A 574 6.52 15.90 -13.43
C ASP A 574 7.18 16.91 -14.42
N GLU A 575 8.25 17.60 -13.98
CA GLU A 575 8.97 18.57 -14.80
C GLU A 575 10.26 18.01 -15.44
N PHE A 576 10.77 16.90 -14.93
CA PHE A 576 11.91 16.17 -15.47
C PHE A 576 11.50 14.76 -15.84
N HIS A 577 11.49 14.48 -17.15
CA HIS A 577 11.32 13.13 -17.66
C HIS A 577 12.68 12.55 -18.03
N GLY A 578 12.92 11.29 -17.71
CA GLY A 578 14.23 10.69 -17.93
C GLY A 578 14.18 9.49 -18.87
N LEU A 579 15.30 9.28 -19.55
CA LEU A 579 15.62 8.04 -20.25
C LEU A 579 16.90 7.46 -19.66
N SER A 580 16.92 6.16 -19.39
CA SER A 580 18.16 5.46 -19.02
C SER A 580 18.60 4.57 -20.16
N ILE A 581 19.88 4.65 -20.54
CA ILE A 581 20.53 3.68 -21.40
C ILE A 581 21.51 2.86 -20.59
N ALA A 582 21.48 1.54 -20.75
CA ALA A 582 22.33 0.61 -20.01
C ALA A 582 22.77 -0.56 -20.86
N GLY A 583 23.98 -1.03 -20.60
CA GLY A 583 24.60 -2.14 -21.31
C GLY A 583 26.05 -1.82 -21.71
N PRO A 584 26.84 -2.82 -22.17
CA PRO A 584 28.26 -2.66 -22.49
C PRO A 584 28.52 -1.61 -23.56
N ASN A 585 27.57 -1.34 -24.47
CA ASN A 585 27.72 -0.34 -25.52
C ASN A 585 27.10 1.02 -25.19
N SER A 586 26.56 1.24 -24.00
CA SER A 586 25.86 2.49 -23.64
C SER A 586 26.74 3.74 -23.78
N ARG A 587 28.05 3.67 -23.43
CA ARG A 587 28.98 4.77 -23.61
C ARG A 587 29.18 5.08 -25.09
N LYS A 588 29.37 4.06 -25.94
CA LYS A 588 29.56 4.24 -27.39
C LYS A 588 28.36 4.92 -28.05
N VAL A 589 27.15 4.65 -27.58
CA VAL A 589 25.94 5.33 -28.03
C VAL A 589 26.00 6.80 -27.65
N LEU A 590 26.31 7.09 -26.38
CA LEU A 590 26.28 8.46 -25.85
C LEU A 590 27.40 9.32 -26.48
N GLU A 591 28.62 8.76 -26.70
CA GLU A 591 29.76 9.44 -27.32
C GLU A 591 29.47 10.00 -28.73
N LYS A 592 28.50 9.43 -29.46
CA LYS A 592 28.11 9.93 -30.79
C LYS A 592 27.29 11.21 -30.75
N ILE A 593 26.63 11.49 -29.61
CA ILE A 593 25.66 12.59 -29.50
C ILE A 593 25.98 13.59 -28.39
N VAL A 594 27.12 13.45 -27.72
CA VAL A 594 27.66 14.45 -26.78
C VAL A 594 28.96 14.99 -27.30
N ARG A 595 29.34 16.22 -26.92
CA ARG A 595 30.62 16.85 -27.30
C ARG A 595 31.69 16.67 -26.23
N GLU A 596 31.27 16.47 -25.00
CA GLU A 596 32.14 16.31 -23.85
C GLU A 596 32.83 14.94 -23.88
N ASP A 597 34.03 14.87 -23.36
CA ASP A 597 34.74 13.61 -23.12
C ASP A 597 34.07 12.88 -21.97
N ILE A 598 33.38 11.75 -22.28
CA ILE A 598 32.69 10.86 -21.34
C ILE A 598 33.43 9.54 -21.13
N SER A 599 34.73 9.50 -21.44
CA SER A 599 35.60 8.38 -21.06
C SER A 599 35.53 8.08 -19.58
N ASN A 600 35.96 6.89 -19.18
CA ASN A 600 35.91 6.47 -17.75
C ASN A 600 36.74 7.39 -16.86
N GLU A 601 37.79 8.00 -17.36
CA GLU A 601 38.69 8.94 -16.68
C GLU A 601 38.04 10.30 -16.46
N LYS A 602 37.23 10.76 -17.40
CA LYS A 602 36.64 12.10 -17.41
C LYS A 602 35.21 12.15 -16.86
N PHE A 603 34.43 11.10 -17.06
CA PHE A 603 33.09 10.98 -16.54
C PHE A 603 32.97 9.68 -15.75
N LYS A 604 33.35 9.74 -14.48
CA LYS A 604 33.50 8.57 -13.60
C LYS A 604 32.15 8.02 -13.12
N PHE A 605 32.12 6.75 -12.73
CA PHE A 605 30.97 6.18 -12.04
C PHE A 605 30.52 7.06 -10.86
N ARG A 606 29.24 7.36 -10.81
CA ARG A 606 28.58 8.31 -9.87
C ARG A 606 28.94 9.79 -10.14
N ASP A 607 29.30 10.16 -11.35
CA ASP A 607 29.31 11.56 -11.77
C ASP A 607 27.91 12.02 -12.21
N SER A 608 27.60 13.28 -11.98
CA SER A 608 26.40 13.98 -12.44
C SER A 608 26.79 15.29 -13.08
N ARG A 609 26.30 15.55 -14.31
CA ARG A 609 26.65 16.77 -15.06
C ARG A 609 25.47 17.29 -15.87
N ARG A 610 25.44 18.61 -16.02
CA ARG A 610 24.66 19.25 -17.10
C ARG A 610 25.48 19.22 -18.38
N MET A 611 24.87 18.70 -19.45
CA MET A 611 25.48 18.67 -20.77
C MET A 611 24.41 18.65 -21.87
N PHE A 612 24.83 18.83 -23.13
CA PHE A 612 23.92 18.64 -24.26
C PHE A 612 24.03 17.22 -24.81
N VAL A 613 22.89 16.50 -24.87
CA VAL A 613 22.79 15.16 -25.42
C VAL A 613 21.90 15.21 -26.69
N GLY A 614 22.47 14.96 -27.88
CA GLY A 614 21.75 15.12 -29.15
C GLY A 614 21.21 16.54 -29.38
N GLY A 615 21.91 17.56 -28.85
CA GLY A 615 21.47 18.95 -28.91
C GLY A 615 20.39 19.34 -27.87
N VAL A 616 20.03 18.45 -26.95
CA VAL A 616 19.03 18.68 -25.87
C VAL A 616 19.76 18.97 -24.57
N PRO A 617 19.38 20.04 -23.82
CA PRO A 617 19.96 20.30 -22.51
C PRO A 617 19.48 19.24 -21.51
N ALA A 618 20.41 18.57 -20.85
CA ALA A 618 20.13 17.44 -19.97
C ALA A 618 20.96 17.47 -18.69
N ILE A 619 20.45 16.79 -17.66
CA ILE A 619 21.22 16.35 -16.50
C ILE A 619 21.52 14.88 -16.72
N VAL A 620 22.80 14.52 -16.76
CA VAL A 620 23.26 13.15 -17.00
C VAL A 620 23.92 12.60 -15.76
N ASN A 621 23.34 11.52 -15.23
CA ASN A 621 23.83 10.77 -14.08
C ASN A 621 24.48 9.47 -14.57
N ARG A 622 25.76 9.25 -14.27
CA ARG A 622 26.41 7.98 -14.60
C ARG A 622 26.12 6.94 -13.51
N ILE A 623 24.92 6.40 -13.55
CA ILE A 623 24.40 5.32 -12.72
C ILE A 623 23.42 4.47 -13.54
N SER A 624 23.13 3.27 -13.06
CA SER A 624 22.11 2.40 -13.63
C SER A 624 21.62 1.40 -12.59
N PHE A 625 20.31 1.14 -12.56
CA PHE A 625 19.70 0.11 -11.71
C PHE A 625 19.73 -1.29 -12.35
N THR A 626 20.36 -1.44 -13.51
CA THR A 626 20.51 -2.73 -14.20
C THR A 626 21.75 -3.52 -13.78
N GLY A 627 22.73 -2.86 -13.15
CA GLY A 627 24.04 -3.44 -12.87
C GLY A 627 25.03 -3.39 -14.04
N GLU A 628 24.64 -2.77 -15.18
CA GLU A 628 25.50 -2.49 -16.32
C GLU A 628 26.08 -1.07 -16.26
N LEU A 629 27.09 -0.80 -17.10
CA LEU A 629 27.44 0.56 -17.47
C LEU A 629 26.18 1.26 -17.97
N GLY A 630 25.85 2.42 -17.41
CA GLY A 630 24.62 3.10 -17.76
C GLY A 630 24.60 4.57 -17.41
N TYR A 631 23.64 5.25 -18.01
CA TYR A 631 23.44 6.68 -17.86
C TYR A 631 21.93 6.96 -17.75
N GLU A 632 21.55 7.72 -16.73
CA GLU A 632 20.23 8.29 -16.61
C GLU A 632 20.25 9.75 -17.09
N ILE A 633 19.45 10.08 -18.06
CA ILE A 633 19.45 11.34 -18.78
C ILE A 633 18.11 12.03 -18.55
N TYR A 634 18.09 13.11 -17.79
CA TYR A 634 16.89 13.84 -17.40
C TYR A 634 16.76 15.14 -18.20
N VAL A 635 15.59 15.36 -18.79
CA VAL A 635 15.25 16.51 -19.64
C VAL A 635 13.87 17.06 -19.30
N ALA A 636 13.58 18.30 -19.69
CA ALA A 636 12.20 18.80 -19.66
C ALA A 636 11.31 17.98 -20.60
N PRO A 637 10.03 17.76 -20.27
CA PRO A 637 9.14 16.84 -21.01
C PRO A 637 9.06 17.09 -22.53
N HIS A 638 9.09 18.35 -22.96
CA HIS A 638 9.02 18.72 -24.37
C HIS A 638 10.27 18.35 -25.19
N TYR A 639 11.38 17.97 -24.53
CA TYR A 639 12.58 17.47 -25.21
C TYR A 639 12.65 15.92 -25.26
N GLN A 640 11.77 15.23 -24.59
CA GLN A 640 11.87 13.78 -24.37
C GLN A 640 11.82 12.99 -25.69
N ILE A 641 10.94 13.40 -26.63
CA ILE A 641 10.83 12.74 -27.94
C ILE A 641 12.14 12.88 -28.72
N LYS A 642 12.68 14.11 -28.79
CA LYS A 642 13.95 14.34 -29.52
C LYS A 642 15.08 13.54 -28.88
N LEU A 643 15.21 13.54 -27.58
CA LEU A 643 16.22 12.75 -26.86
C LEU A 643 16.12 11.25 -27.20
N TYR A 644 14.91 10.71 -27.20
CA TYR A 644 14.66 9.31 -27.53
C TYR A 644 15.10 8.99 -28.97
N GLU A 645 14.73 9.83 -29.95
CA GLU A 645 15.11 9.66 -31.36
C GLU A 645 16.61 9.70 -31.57
N GLU A 646 17.29 10.64 -30.93
CA GLU A 646 18.75 10.77 -31.01
C GLU A 646 19.46 9.54 -30.45
N LEU A 647 19.00 9.04 -29.29
CA LEU A 647 19.55 7.84 -28.67
C LEU A 647 19.30 6.59 -29.51
N ILE A 648 18.11 6.41 -30.04
CA ILE A 648 17.78 5.26 -30.90
C ILE A 648 18.61 5.31 -32.19
N GLN A 649 18.74 6.47 -32.83
CA GLN A 649 19.52 6.62 -34.04
C GLN A 649 21.02 6.36 -33.79
N ALA A 650 21.58 6.91 -32.74
CA ALA A 650 22.98 6.69 -32.35
C ALA A 650 23.28 5.25 -31.95
N GLY A 651 22.30 4.59 -31.33
CA GLY A 651 22.43 3.22 -30.85
C GLY A 651 22.11 2.13 -31.88
N LYS A 652 21.65 2.47 -33.06
CA LYS A 652 21.18 1.49 -34.07
C LYS A 652 22.21 0.42 -34.40
N GLU A 653 23.46 0.76 -34.60
CA GLU A 653 24.55 -0.18 -34.87
C GLU A 653 24.93 -1.04 -33.64
N PHE A 654 24.56 -0.63 -32.44
CA PHE A 654 24.80 -1.33 -31.19
C PHE A 654 23.56 -2.12 -30.69
N THR A 655 22.59 -2.31 -31.58
CA THR A 655 21.37 -3.06 -31.29
C THR A 655 20.61 -2.49 -30.08
N ILE A 656 20.49 -1.14 -29.99
CA ILE A 656 19.69 -0.52 -28.94
C ILE A 656 18.21 -0.93 -29.07
N LYS A 657 17.63 -1.40 -27.98
CA LYS A 657 16.20 -1.76 -27.91
C LYS A 657 15.56 -1.21 -26.64
N PRO A 658 14.29 -0.83 -26.72
CA PRO A 658 13.56 -0.51 -25.50
C PRO A 658 13.35 -1.77 -24.64
N PHE A 659 13.27 -1.57 -23.32
CA PHE A 659 12.91 -2.61 -22.35
C PHE A 659 12.01 -2.01 -21.26
N GLY A 660 11.23 -2.87 -20.57
CA GLY A 660 10.27 -2.44 -19.58
C GLY A 660 10.70 -2.67 -18.14
N GLY A 661 9.84 -2.24 -17.23
CA GLY A 661 10.06 -2.33 -15.78
C GLY A 661 10.28 -3.77 -15.29
N ARG A 662 9.70 -4.80 -15.93
CA ARG A 662 9.90 -6.20 -15.55
C ARG A 662 11.32 -6.68 -15.81
N ALA A 663 11.91 -6.27 -16.94
CA ALA A 663 13.32 -6.56 -17.21
C ALA A 663 14.24 -5.87 -16.21
N LEU A 664 13.92 -4.60 -15.84
CA LEU A 664 14.65 -3.88 -14.80
C LEU A 664 14.59 -4.62 -13.46
N MET A 665 13.39 -5.06 -13.06
CA MET A 665 13.18 -5.79 -11.81
C MET A 665 13.86 -7.18 -11.83
N SER A 666 13.94 -7.87 -12.95
CA SER A 666 14.74 -9.09 -13.09
C SER A 666 16.24 -8.84 -12.88
N MET A 667 16.78 -7.80 -13.55
CA MET A 667 18.21 -7.47 -13.47
C MET A 667 18.67 -7.01 -12.08
N ARG A 668 17.80 -6.32 -11.29
CA ARG A 668 18.13 -5.92 -9.92
C ARG A 668 18.25 -7.14 -8.99
N LEU A 669 17.42 -8.20 -9.22
CA LEU A 669 17.50 -9.47 -8.46
C LEU A 669 18.88 -10.12 -8.64
N GLU A 670 19.42 -10.10 -9.86
CA GLU A 670 20.75 -10.64 -10.18
C GLU A 670 21.88 -9.90 -9.46
N LYS A 671 21.64 -8.63 -9.08
CA LYS A 671 22.59 -7.77 -8.37
C LYS A 671 22.42 -7.74 -6.86
N ASN A 672 21.44 -8.46 -6.32
CA ASN A 672 21.08 -8.43 -4.91
C ASN A 672 20.72 -7.01 -4.43
N TRP A 673 20.02 -6.22 -5.27
CA TRP A 673 19.58 -4.89 -4.89
C TRP A 673 18.10 -4.90 -4.48
N GLY A 674 17.83 -4.34 -3.31
CA GLY A 674 16.47 -4.12 -2.83
C GLY A 674 15.78 -2.98 -3.59
N ALA A 675 14.46 -2.92 -3.46
CA ALA A 675 13.62 -1.86 -4.02
C ALA A 675 12.68 -1.29 -2.94
N TRP A 676 12.43 0.03 -3.01
CA TRP A 676 11.48 0.70 -2.12
C TRP A 676 10.07 0.11 -2.29
N THR A 677 9.31 0.07 -1.22
CA THR A 677 8.00 -0.58 -1.04
C THR A 677 8.03 -2.11 -1.03
N LEU A 678 9.14 -2.73 -1.39
CA LEU A 678 9.32 -4.18 -1.38
C LEU A 678 10.30 -4.61 -0.27
N ASP A 679 11.59 -4.43 -0.52
CA ASP A 679 12.67 -4.84 0.37
C ASP A 679 13.12 -3.71 1.29
N TYR A 680 12.81 -2.47 0.94
CA TYR A 680 13.04 -1.27 1.73
C TYR A 680 11.70 -0.64 2.07
N ARG A 681 11.34 -0.66 3.34
CA ARG A 681 10.04 -0.22 3.86
C ARG A 681 10.18 0.43 5.24
N PRO A 682 9.19 1.23 5.68
CA PRO A 682 9.17 1.79 7.04
C PRO A 682 9.15 0.76 8.18
N ASP A 683 8.89 -0.52 7.91
CA ASP A 683 9.01 -1.60 8.91
C ASP A 683 10.47 -1.91 9.28
N PHE A 684 11.43 -1.61 8.38
CA PHE A 684 12.81 -2.08 8.49
C PHE A 684 13.77 -0.99 8.94
N THR A 685 14.87 -1.42 9.54
CA THR A 685 16.02 -0.56 9.83
C THR A 685 17.04 -0.64 8.69
N ALA A 686 17.96 0.33 8.67
CA ALA A 686 19.08 0.30 7.72
C ALA A 686 19.96 -0.94 7.92
N LYS A 687 20.14 -1.41 9.16
CA LYS A 687 20.94 -2.60 9.50
C LYS A 687 20.28 -3.88 8.98
N GLU A 688 18.97 -4.01 9.12
CA GLU A 688 18.20 -5.16 8.62
C GLU A 688 18.29 -5.30 7.10
N THR A 689 18.38 -4.17 6.39
CA THR A 689 18.42 -4.12 4.92
C THR A 689 19.82 -4.02 4.32
N GLY A 690 20.89 -3.88 5.16
CA GLY A 690 22.26 -3.66 4.71
C GLY A 690 22.55 -2.23 4.21
N LEU A 691 21.59 -1.31 4.33
CA LEU A 691 21.78 0.12 3.98
C LEU A 691 22.59 0.88 5.03
N ASP A 692 22.86 0.30 6.21
CA ASP A 692 23.71 0.86 7.25
C ASP A 692 25.14 1.11 6.78
N THR A 693 25.63 0.38 5.78
CA THR A 693 26.94 0.61 5.12
C THR A 693 27.05 1.99 4.45
N PHE A 694 25.94 2.63 4.14
CA PHE A 694 25.86 3.97 3.58
C PHE A 694 25.75 5.08 4.64
N ILE A 695 25.55 4.74 5.93
CA ILE A 695 25.40 5.71 7.01
C ILE A 695 26.73 6.34 7.38
N ASN A 696 26.72 7.65 7.54
CA ASN A 696 27.84 8.40 8.09
C ASN A 696 27.62 8.65 9.59
N TRP A 697 28.10 7.75 10.41
CA TRP A 697 27.95 7.79 11.87
C TRP A 697 28.67 8.98 12.56
N ASN A 698 29.57 9.70 11.83
CA ASN A 698 30.34 10.83 12.37
C ASN A 698 29.60 12.17 12.32
N LYS A 699 28.34 12.18 11.89
CA LYS A 699 27.48 13.39 11.86
C LYS A 699 26.17 13.11 12.59
N ASP A 700 25.44 14.17 12.93
CA ASP A 700 24.09 14.06 13.46
C ASP A 700 23.05 14.07 12.33
N PHE A 701 22.00 13.27 12.49
CA PHE A 701 20.88 13.16 11.57
C PHE A 701 19.66 12.59 12.31
N ILE A 702 18.48 12.74 11.72
CA ILE A 702 17.24 12.23 12.31
C ILE A 702 17.30 10.70 12.48
N GLY A 703 16.94 10.21 13.67
CA GLY A 703 16.89 8.78 13.99
C GLY A 703 18.23 8.13 14.36
N LYS A 704 19.34 8.88 14.39
CA LYS A 704 20.68 8.35 14.68
C LYS A 704 20.76 7.55 15.98
N GLU A 705 20.25 8.08 17.09
CA GLU A 705 20.33 7.42 18.38
C GLU A 705 19.60 6.06 18.39
N ASN A 706 18.43 5.98 17.79
CA ASN A 706 17.64 4.75 17.72
C ASN A 706 18.26 3.75 16.74
N ALA A 707 18.80 4.24 15.60
CA ALA A 707 19.52 3.38 14.66
C ALA A 707 20.81 2.79 15.27
N GLN A 708 21.52 3.52 16.17
CA GLN A 708 22.69 3.00 16.87
C GLN A 708 22.34 1.94 17.93
N LYS A 709 21.13 2.01 18.51
CA LYS A 709 20.61 1.04 19.49
C LYS A 709 20.00 -0.20 18.84
N ASP A 710 19.94 -0.25 17.51
CA ASP A 710 19.36 -1.37 16.78
C ASP A 710 20.13 -2.66 17.05
N ASN A 711 19.48 -3.60 17.71
CA ASN A 711 19.97 -4.94 18.03
C ASN A 711 19.22 -6.03 17.26
N SER A 712 18.47 -5.69 16.23
CA SER A 712 17.70 -6.65 15.43
C SER A 712 18.61 -7.75 14.88
N THR A 713 18.11 -8.97 14.95
CA THR A 713 18.72 -10.18 14.36
C THR A 713 18.14 -10.49 12.99
N ASN A 714 17.10 -9.77 12.59
CA ASN A 714 16.51 -9.91 11.27
C ASN A 714 17.39 -9.31 10.19
N LYS A 715 17.40 -9.92 9.01
CA LYS A 715 18.09 -9.40 7.82
C LYS A 715 17.36 -9.75 6.54
N ILE A 716 17.52 -8.87 5.55
CA ILE A 716 17.21 -9.22 4.17
C ILE A 716 18.28 -10.17 3.64
N VAL A 717 17.86 -11.34 3.19
CA VAL A 717 18.71 -12.42 2.68
C VAL A 717 18.21 -12.87 1.32
N PRO A 718 19.02 -12.77 0.25
CA PRO A 718 18.64 -13.31 -1.05
C PRO A 718 18.83 -14.83 -1.11
N LEU A 719 17.84 -15.51 -1.72
CA LEU A 719 17.82 -16.97 -1.90
C LEU A 719 17.61 -17.34 -3.37
N ILE A 720 18.25 -18.40 -3.85
CA ILE A 720 17.82 -19.11 -5.05
C ILE A 720 16.71 -20.08 -4.64
N VAL A 721 15.64 -20.14 -5.42
CA VAL A 721 14.50 -21.02 -5.18
C VAL A 721 14.40 -22.06 -6.29
N GLU A 722 14.28 -23.34 -5.94
CA GLU A 722 14.21 -24.43 -6.89
C GLU A 722 12.78 -24.61 -7.43
N THR A 723 12.38 -23.75 -8.36
CA THR A 723 11.05 -23.77 -9.02
C THR A 723 11.17 -23.96 -10.52
N ASN A 724 10.09 -24.43 -11.18
CA ASN A 724 10.05 -24.64 -12.62
C ASN A 724 9.06 -23.70 -13.35
N GLU A 725 7.79 -23.63 -12.91
CA GLU A 725 6.72 -22.91 -13.62
C GLU A 725 6.13 -21.73 -12.84
N ILE A 726 6.49 -21.64 -11.57
CA ILE A 726 6.01 -20.61 -10.66
C ILE A 726 7.20 -19.89 -10.06
N ASP A 727 7.10 -18.59 -9.86
CA ASP A 727 8.11 -17.80 -9.17
C ASP A 727 7.55 -17.24 -7.87
N VAL A 728 8.41 -17.01 -6.88
CA VAL A 728 8.02 -16.28 -5.66
C VAL A 728 7.66 -14.86 -6.01
N THR A 729 6.75 -14.31 -5.26
CA THR A 729 6.28 -12.93 -5.44
C THR A 729 6.57 -12.07 -4.22
N ASN A 730 5.79 -12.26 -3.16
CA ASN A 730 5.93 -11.61 -1.86
C ASN A 730 4.99 -12.27 -0.84
N ASN A 731 5.34 -12.14 0.43
CA ASN A 731 4.56 -12.61 1.57
C ASN A 731 4.48 -14.14 1.72
N GLU A 732 5.19 -14.92 0.92
CA GLU A 732 5.35 -16.35 1.13
C GLU A 732 6.17 -16.61 2.41
N ALA A 733 5.76 -17.60 3.23
CA ALA A 733 6.52 -17.98 4.42
C ALA A 733 7.84 -18.66 4.04
N VAL A 734 8.90 -18.29 4.73
CA VAL A 734 10.17 -19.02 4.72
C VAL A 734 10.21 -19.92 5.95
N VAL A 735 10.41 -21.21 5.71
CA VAL A 735 10.43 -22.23 6.77
C VAL A 735 11.79 -22.94 6.84
N ASN A 736 12.14 -23.36 8.04
CA ASN A 736 13.33 -24.15 8.33
C ASN A 736 12.92 -25.35 9.20
N GLY A 737 12.71 -26.48 8.53
CA GLY A 737 11.98 -27.60 9.13
C GLY A 737 10.48 -27.30 9.23
N ILE A 738 9.93 -27.27 10.43
CA ILE A 738 8.52 -26.95 10.70
C ILE A 738 8.30 -25.49 11.10
N GLU A 739 9.35 -24.77 11.46
CA GLU A 739 9.28 -23.40 11.99
C GLU A 739 9.34 -22.38 10.88
N SER A 740 8.48 -21.36 10.95
CA SER A 740 8.61 -20.15 10.12
C SER A 740 9.72 -19.26 10.68
N ILE A 741 10.72 -18.99 9.85
CA ILE A 741 11.88 -18.16 10.19
C ILE A 741 11.82 -16.77 9.58
N GLY A 742 10.78 -16.50 8.75
CA GLY A 742 10.59 -15.24 8.10
C GLY A 742 9.67 -15.33 6.87
N TYR A 743 9.82 -14.40 5.95
CA TYR A 743 8.96 -14.29 4.77
C TYR A 743 9.67 -13.65 3.57
N VAL A 744 9.08 -13.80 2.39
CA VAL A 744 9.55 -13.20 1.14
C VAL A 744 9.11 -11.74 1.08
N THR A 745 10.05 -10.82 0.88
CA THR A 745 9.77 -9.39 0.67
C THR A 745 9.53 -9.10 -0.81
N SER A 746 10.31 -9.72 -1.69
CA SER A 746 10.12 -9.67 -3.14
C SER A 746 10.77 -10.88 -3.82
N GLY A 747 10.36 -11.18 -5.04
CA GLY A 747 10.97 -12.25 -5.81
C GLY A 747 10.63 -12.16 -7.28
N GLY A 748 11.08 -13.17 -8.02
CA GLY A 748 10.84 -13.32 -9.44
C GLY A 748 11.95 -14.08 -10.14
N PHE A 749 11.91 -14.07 -11.46
CA PHE A 749 12.88 -14.79 -12.29
C PHE A 749 14.03 -13.88 -12.74
N ALA A 750 15.24 -14.25 -12.39
CA ALA A 750 16.49 -13.62 -12.81
C ALA A 750 16.91 -14.21 -14.17
N HIS A 751 16.49 -13.57 -15.24
CA HIS A 751 16.47 -14.13 -16.59
C HIS A 751 17.85 -14.43 -17.16
N TYR A 752 18.86 -13.56 -16.92
CA TYR A 752 20.19 -13.79 -17.48
C TYR A 752 20.91 -14.96 -16.83
N VAL A 753 20.76 -15.08 -15.52
CA VAL A 753 21.35 -16.20 -14.75
C VAL A 753 20.45 -17.42 -14.68
N ASN A 754 19.26 -17.36 -15.26
CA ASN A 754 18.28 -18.44 -15.35
C ASN A 754 17.94 -19.09 -14.00
N LYS A 755 17.59 -18.26 -13.01
CA LYS A 755 17.26 -18.69 -11.64
C LYS A 755 16.03 -17.96 -11.12
N SER A 756 15.18 -18.65 -10.35
CA SER A 756 14.20 -18.00 -9.49
C SER A 756 14.90 -17.48 -8.24
N VAL A 757 14.68 -16.21 -7.89
CA VAL A 757 15.33 -15.53 -6.78
C VAL A 757 14.30 -14.90 -5.87
N ALA A 758 14.47 -15.07 -4.57
CA ALA A 758 13.68 -14.42 -3.53
C ALA A 758 14.57 -13.54 -2.67
N PHE A 759 14.09 -12.32 -2.35
CA PHE A 759 14.57 -11.58 -1.20
C PHE A 759 13.69 -11.94 -0.02
N THR A 760 14.32 -12.26 1.11
CA THR A 760 13.61 -12.76 2.29
C THR A 760 14.03 -11.98 3.52
N PHE A 761 13.09 -11.69 4.41
CA PHE A 761 13.35 -11.10 5.71
C PHE A 761 13.38 -12.22 6.75
N LEU A 762 14.56 -12.56 7.25
CA LEU A 762 14.81 -13.72 8.10
C LEU A 762 15.36 -13.35 9.46
N ASP A 763 14.84 -14.00 10.50
CA ASP A 763 15.46 -14.00 11.82
C ASP A 763 16.66 -14.94 11.83
N GLN A 764 17.86 -14.37 11.89
CA GLN A 764 19.13 -15.11 11.83
C GLN A 764 19.31 -16.09 13.01
N ASN A 765 18.68 -15.81 14.15
CA ASN A 765 18.75 -16.67 15.33
C ASN A 765 17.90 -17.94 15.22
N LYS A 766 16.93 -17.94 14.32
CA LYS A 766 16.04 -19.09 14.06
C LYS A 766 16.54 -20.04 12.99
N ILE A 767 17.62 -19.69 12.28
CA ILE A 767 18.17 -20.55 11.23
C ILE A 767 18.93 -21.71 11.84
N ASN A 768 18.39 -22.93 11.68
CA ASN A 768 19.09 -24.16 11.94
C ASN A 768 19.71 -24.68 10.62
N TYR A 769 21.04 -24.61 10.52
CA TYR A 769 21.77 -24.99 9.30
C TYR A 769 21.78 -26.50 9.01
N ASP A 770 21.33 -27.34 9.96
CA ASP A 770 21.13 -28.77 9.74
C ASP A 770 19.83 -29.07 8.97
N ASN A 771 18.90 -28.12 8.93
CA ASN A 771 17.64 -28.20 8.21
C ASN A 771 17.73 -27.47 6.87
N LYS A 772 16.92 -27.91 5.91
CA LYS A 772 16.75 -27.18 4.65
C LYS A 772 15.92 -25.91 4.88
N ILE A 773 16.34 -24.84 4.24
CA ILE A 773 15.50 -23.63 4.10
C ILE A 773 14.58 -23.84 2.91
N GLN A 774 13.29 -23.61 3.09
CA GLN A 774 12.26 -23.77 2.06
C GLN A 774 11.32 -22.58 2.05
N ILE A 775 10.69 -22.31 0.91
CA ILE A 775 9.63 -21.30 0.76
C ILE A 775 8.33 -22.02 0.41
N GLU A 776 7.25 -21.65 1.08
CA GLU A 776 5.92 -22.19 0.85
C GLU A 776 5.21 -21.36 -0.23
N ILE A 777 5.13 -21.89 -1.45
CA ILE A 777 4.45 -21.24 -2.59
C ILE A 777 3.19 -22.05 -2.91
N ASN A 778 2.02 -21.44 -2.79
CA ASN A 778 0.71 -22.06 -3.02
C ASN A 778 0.51 -23.40 -2.28
N GLY A 779 1.08 -23.51 -1.07
CA GLY A 779 0.97 -24.70 -0.22
C GLY A 779 2.06 -25.76 -0.43
N ASP A 780 2.91 -25.62 -1.46
CA ASP A 780 4.04 -26.50 -1.72
C ASP A 780 5.34 -25.90 -1.18
N LEU A 781 6.24 -26.76 -0.69
CA LEU A 781 7.55 -26.37 -0.15
C LEU A 781 8.65 -26.54 -1.20
N PHE A 782 9.31 -25.44 -1.54
CA PHE A 782 10.43 -25.39 -2.49
C PHE A 782 11.76 -25.19 -1.77
N ASN A 783 12.76 -26.03 -2.08
CA ASN A 783 14.08 -25.89 -1.49
C ASN A 783 14.76 -24.58 -1.92
N CYS A 784 15.53 -24.02 -1.01
CA CYS A 784 16.25 -22.78 -1.25
C CYS A 784 17.74 -22.90 -0.88
N SER A 785 18.55 -22.12 -1.57
CA SER A 785 19.97 -21.97 -1.25
C SER A 785 20.35 -20.48 -1.10
N LEU A 786 21.21 -20.21 -0.13
CA LEU A 786 21.68 -18.86 0.17
C LEU A 786 22.54 -18.29 -0.97
N ILE A 787 22.30 -17.04 -1.32
CA ILE A 787 23.14 -16.28 -2.24
C ILE A 787 24.13 -15.46 -1.39
N LYS A 788 25.42 -15.78 -1.49
CA LYS A 788 26.47 -15.06 -0.75
C LYS A 788 26.88 -13.76 -1.45
N ASP A 789 27.08 -13.84 -2.75
CA ASP A 789 27.47 -12.73 -3.62
C ASP A 789 26.44 -12.52 -4.72
N SER A 790 26.36 -11.32 -5.29
CA SER A 790 25.44 -11.09 -6.41
C SER A 790 25.70 -12.07 -7.56
N LEU A 791 24.63 -12.63 -8.14
CA LEU A 791 24.69 -13.65 -9.19
C LEU A 791 25.29 -13.12 -10.49
N TYR A 792 25.23 -11.80 -10.68
CA TYR A 792 25.78 -11.13 -11.85
C TYR A 792 26.80 -10.06 -11.45
N ASP A 793 27.98 -10.09 -12.06
CA ASP A 793 29.08 -9.13 -11.83
C ASP A 793 29.28 -8.81 -10.32
N PRO A 794 29.69 -9.78 -9.49
CA PRO A 794 29.79 -9.64 -8.02
C PRO A 794 30.65 -8.45 -7.58
N THR A 795 31.69 -8.14 -8.36
CA THR A 795 32.63 -7.04 -8.09
C THR A 795 32.13 -5.67 -8.51
N GLY A 796 31.05 -5.60 -9.30
CA GLY A 796 30.52 -4.36 -9.86
C GLY A 796 31.43 -3.68 -10.89
N GLN A 797 32.29 -4.44 -11.58
CA GLN A 797 33.26 -3.90 -12.56
C GLN A 797 32.54 -3.33 -13.79
N LYS A 798 31.48 -4.00 -14.27
CA LYS A 798 30.75 -3.56 -15.45
C LYS A 798 30.14 -2.16 -15.32
N MET A 799 29.61 -1.81 -14.16
CA MET A 799 29.10 -0.45 -13.92
C MET A 799 30.21 0.60 -13.88
N ARG A 800 31.43 0.19 -13.51
CA ARG A 800 32.56 1.10 -13.32
C ARG A 800 33.48 1.21 -14.53
N SER A 801 33.26 0.34 -15.53
CA SER A 801 34.05 0.29 -16.75
C SER A 801 33.89 1.52 -17.65
#